data_1a1242ddf0ff65b34c9f1f3818c70eb7
#
_entry.id   1a1242ddf0ff65b34c9f1f3818c70eb7
#
_cell.length_a   1.000
_cell.length_b   1.000
_cell.length_c   1.000
_cell.angle_alpha   90.00
_cell.angle_beta   90.00
_cell.angle_gamma   90.00
#
_symmetry.space_group_name_H-M   'P 1'
#
loop_
_entity.id
_entity.type
_entity.pdbx_description
1 polymer ?
#
loop_
_entity_poly.entity_id
_entity_poly.type
_entity_poly.pdbx_seq_one_letter_code
_entity_poly.pdbx_strand_id
1 'polypeptide(L)'
;MEIDAAMKFAHPEKVSAREVGRPELDAAISAAQRSLLALQRDDGHFVFELEADATIPAEYVLMRHYLGEPVDAVLEEKIARYLRRIQSKDGGWPLFHDGISNISAAVKAYYGLKMIGDSPDAPHMQKARAWILSQGGASHSNVFTRNLLALFSAIPWSGVPVMPVEIMLLPRWFPFHIDKISYWARTVLIPLTVLNALKPKARNPKGVGISELFVTPPEQVRHWPKGPHQKFPWSQVFGGIDRVLRLFEPLFPKSLRKKSIDKAVAFVTERLNGEDGLGAIFPAMVNSLLVYDALGYPHDHPNYVTARGSIEKLLAVKDGEAYCQPCLSPVWDTALVAHALMEAGGAEAEASTVRALAWLKPLQVLDTVGDWAATRPNVRPGGWAFQYANPHYPDTDDTAVVAMAMDRAAGRNLVKDDSYRGAIARASEWVVGMQSKNGGWGAFDADNTYEYLNQIPFSDHGALLDPPTADVSARCVSMLAQLGARRNTSAELDKALAYLERTQEKDGSWYGRWGMNYIYGTWSVLCALNAAGVDPSSRSMRKAVDWLVSIQNSDGGWGEDGESYSLDYKGYEPAPSTASQTAWALMGLMAAGEVDHPAVKKGIAYLTSEQGGDGFWGEERFTATGFPRVFYLRYHGYSKFFPLWALARYRNLKSANTKSVLVGM
;
A
#
# COMPACT_ATOMS: atom_id res chain seq x y z
N MET A 1 15.74 32.38 -15.62
CA MET A 1 16.50 31.55 -16.56
C MET A 1 15.60 30.35 -16.82
N GLU A 2 14.71 30.52 -17.79
CA GLU A 2 13.80 29.47 -18.27
C GLU A 2 14.65 28.42 -18.98
N ILE A 3 14.64 27.21 -18.47
CA ILE A 3 15.26 26.05 -19.14
C ILE A 3 14.11 25.20 -19.66
N ASP A 4 14.06 25.13 -20.98
CA ASP A 4 13.24 24.31 -21.85
C ASP A 4 12.82 22.96 -21.27
N ALA A 5 11.55 22.85 -20.91
CA ALA A 5 10.87 21.58 -20.57
C ALA A 5 10.37 20.82 -21.82
N ALA A 6 10.81 21.23 -23.03
CA ALA A 6 10.21 20.79 -24.30
C ALA A 6 10.94 19.64 -25.03
N MET A 7 11.91 18.96 -24.38
CA MET A 7 12.64 17.86 -25.05
C MET A 7 12.69 16.60 -24.20
N LYS A 8 11.61 15.86 -24.05
CA LYS A 8 11.70 14.51 -23.45
C LYS A 8 10.78 13.43 -24.03
N PHE A 9 9.99 13.70 -25.02
CA PHE A 9 9.18 12.63 -25.62
C PHE A 9 9.37 12.61 -27.15
N ALA A 10 10.19 11.67 -27.62
CA ALA A 10 10.12 11.24 -29.02
C ALA A 10 8.71 10.65 -29.23
N HIS A 11 7.90 11.26 -30.07
CA HIS A 11 6.56 10.78 -30.40
C HIS A 11 6.69 9.40 -31.08
N PRO A 12 6.15 8.32 -30.49
CA PRO A 12 5.92 7.11 -31.26
C PRO A 12 4.86 7.41 -32.33
N GLU A 13 4.99 6.76 -33.47
CA GLU A 13 4.06 6.85 -34.59
C GLU A 13 2.62 6.68 -34.12
N LYS A 14 1.71 7.51 -34.61
CA LYS A 14 0.28 7.43 -34.33
C LYS A 14 -0.21 6.01 -34.61
N VAL A 15 -0.47 5.24 -33.56
CA VAL A 15 -1.16 3.96 -33.69
C VAL A 15 -2.53 4.26 -34.32
N SER A 16 -2.73 3.88 -35.56
CA SER A 16 -4.04 3.92 -36.19
C SER A 16 -4.99 3.08 -35.32
N ALA A 17 -6.27 3.49 -35.21
CA ALA A 17 -7.29 2.77 -34.46
C ALA A 17 -7.59 1.43 -35.15
N ARG A 18 -6.64 0.49 -35.14
CA ARG A 18 -6.84 -0.88 -35.64
C ARG A 18 -7.81 -1.58 -34.71
N GLU A 19 -8.89 -2.06 -35.25
CA GLU A 19 -9.81 -2.93 -34.51
C GLU A 19 -9.14 -4.31 -34.34
N VAL A 20 -8.92 -4.73 -33.08
CA VAL A 20 -8.34 -6.05 -32.77
C VAL A 20 -9.34 -7.12 -33.18
N GLY A 21 -8.93 -8.06 -34.02
CA GLY A 21 -9.76 -9.17 -34.47
C GLY A 21 -10.06 -10.14 -33.32
N ARG A 22 -11.21 -10.80 -33.37
CA ARG A 22 -11.62 -11.79 -32.36
C ARG A 22 -10.58 -12.89 -32.13
N PRO A 23 -9.93 -13.49 -33.16
CA PRO A 23 -8.91 -14.50 -32.96
C PRO A 23 -7.66 -13.99 -32.21
N GLU A 24 -7.23 -12.76 -32.50
CA GLU A 24 -6.09 -12.13 -31.85
C GLU A 24 -6.39 -11.86 -30.38
N LEU A 25 -7.59 -11.35 -30.06
CA LEU A 25 -8.05 -11.13 -28.69
C LEU A 25 -8.14 -12.44 -27.91
N ASP A 26 -8.72 -13.48 -28.48
CA ASP A 26 -8.85 -14.80 -27.84
C ASP A 26 -7.48 -15.45 -27.61
N ALA A 27 -6.52 -15.24 -28.52
CA ALA A 27 -5.15 -15.71 -28.36
C ALA A 27 -4.44 -15.02 -27.19
N ALA A 28 -4.57 -13.69 -27.08
CA ALA A 28 -4.01 -12.92 -25.97
C ALA A 28 -4.59 -13.33 -24.61
N ILE A 29 -5.91 -13.46 -24.52
CA ILE A 29 -6.59 -13.95 -23.31
C ILE A 29 -6.11 -15.34 -22.93
N SER A 30 -6.04 -16.25 -23.89
CA SER A 30 -5.62 -17.63 -23.65
C SER A 30 -4.16 -17.74 -23.21
N ALA A 31 -3.26 -16.90 -23.74
CA ALA A 31 -1.88 -16.84 -23.33
C ALA A 31 -1.75 -16.39 -21.88
N ALA A 32 -2.36 -15.23 -21.54
CA ALA A 32 -2.34 -14.70 -20.18
C ALA A 32 -2.98 -15.66 -19.16
N GLN A 33 -4.11 -16.26 -19.52
CA GLN A 33 -4.80 -17.22 -18.67
C GLN A 33 -3.94 -18.44 -18.35
N ARG A 34 -3.32 -19.08 -19.36
CA ARG A 34 -2.43 -20.24 -19.13
C ARG A 34 -1.26 -19.88 -18.23
N SER A 35 -0.62 -18.75 -18.50
CA SER A 35 0.51 -18.30 -17.69
C SER A 35 0.10 -17.95 -16.25
N LEU A 36 -1.08 -17.38 -16.04
CA LEU A 36 -1.60 -17.07 -14.71
C LEU A 36 -1.96 -18.34 -13.94
N LEU A 37 -2.59 -19.32 -14.59
CA LEU A 37 -2.93 -20.61 -13.97
C LEU A 37 -1.69 -21.36 -13.48
N ALA A 38 -0.57 -21.27 -14.22
CA ALA A 38 0.70 -21.88 -13.82
C ALA A 38 1.33 -21.28 -12.55
N LEU A 39 0.87 -20.12 -12.11
CA LEU A 39 1.33 -19.44 -10.89
C LEU A 39 0.49 -19.77 -9.64
N GLN A 40 -0.60 -20.55 -9.79
CA GLN A 40 -1.38 -20.98 -8.64
C GLN A 40 -0.57 -21.91 -7.74
N ARG A 41 -0.56 -21.60 -6.45
CA ARG A 41 0.09 -22.45 -5.45
C ARG A 41 -0.69 -23.78 -5.25
N ASP A 42 -0.03 -24.79 -4.73
CA ASP A 42 -0.59 -26.15 -4.56
C ASP A 42 -1.87 -26.16 -3.70
N ASP A 43 -1.93 -25.26 -2.70
CA ASP A 43 -3.10 -25.09 -1.82
C ASP A 43 -4.22 -24.24 -2.42
N GLY A 44 -4.01 -23.69 -3.62
CA GLY A 44 -5.00 -22.95 -4.40
C GLY A 44 -4.89 -21.44 -4.39
N HIS A 45 -4.02 -20.83 -3.56
CA HIS A 45 -3.88 -19.39 -3.52
C HIS A 45 -2.91 -18.83 -4.58
N PHE A 46 -2.94 -17.51 -4.71
CA PHE A 46 -1.98 -16.72 -5.48
C PHE A 46 -1.31 -15.70 -4.57
N VAL A 47 -0.02 -15.50 -4.77
CA VAL A 47 0.73 -14.43 -4.12
C VAL A 47 1.83 -13.96 -5.06
N PHE A 48 1.92 -12.64 -5.22
CA PHE A 48 2.92 -11.99 -6.05
C PHE A 48 3.84 -11.11 -5.21
N GLU A 49 4.99 -10.78 -5.78
CA GLU A 49 5.93 -9.88 -5.12
C GLU A 49 5.35 -8.47 -4.98
N LEU A 50 5.61 -7.86 -3.83
CA LEU A 50 5.41 -6.45 -3.54
C LEU A 50 6.77 -5.77 -3.48
N GLU A 51 7.08 -4.94 -4.45
CA GLU A 51 8.32 -4.18 -4.47
C GLU A 51 8.06 -2.75 -3.99
N ALA A 52 8.90 -2.28 -3.06
CA ALA A 52 8.90 -0.91 -2.57
C ALA A 52 10.22 -0.21 -2.93
N ASP A 53 10.47 0.94 -2.32
CA ASP A 53 11.69 1.69 -2.52
C ASP A 53 12.91 1.09 -1.78
N ALA A 54 14.04 1.76 -1.86
CA ALA A 54 15.31 1.32 -1.24
C ALA A 54 15.27 1.22 0.30
N THR A 55 14.27 1.78 0.97
CA THR A 55 14.27 1.89 2.45
C THR A 55 14.17 0.53 3.12
N ILE A 56 13.29 -0.35 2.65
CA ILE A 56 13.04 -1.67 3.26
C ILE A 56 14.25 -2.61 3.10
N PRO A 57 14.82 -2.81 1.88
CA PRO A 57 16.02 -3.63 1.72
C PRO A 57 17.22 -3.12 2.51
N ALA A 58 17.42 -1.80 2.58
CA ALA A 58 18.49 -1.19 3.37
C ALA A 58 18.28 -1.41 4.88
N GLU A 59 17.06 -1.22 5.38
CA GLU A 59 16.72 -1.45 6.78
C GLU A 59 16.84 -2.93 7.18
N TYR A 60 16.55 -3.86 6.28
CA TYR A 60 16.77 -5.29 6.55
C TYR A 60 18.25 -5.58 6.86
N VAL A 61 19.17 -5.05 6.05
CA VAL A 61 20.62 -5.16 6.33
C VAL A 61 20.98 -4.50 7.65
N LEU A 62 20.53 -3.25 7.84
CA LEU A 62 20.83 -2.48 9.05
C LEU A 62 20.26 -3.18 10.31
N MET A 63 19.09 -3.77 10.26
CA MET A 63 18.50 -4.56 11.36
C MET A 63 19.41 -5.73 11.74
N ARG A 64 19.91 -6.50 10.80
CA ARG A 64 20.83 -7.62 11.08
C ARG A 64 22.11 -7.16 11.78
N HIS A 65 22.69 -6.07 11.30
CA HIS A 65 23.88 -5.47 11.92
C HIS A 65 23.57 -4.79 13.26
N TYR A 66 22.35 -4.25 13.44
CA TYR A 66 21.89 -3.78 14.75
C TYR A 66 21.88 -4.92 15.77
N LEU A 67 21.33 -6.07 15.41
CA LEU A 67 21.26 -7.26 16.25
C LEU A 67 22.61 -7.98 16.40
N GLY A 68 23.64 -7.59 15.63
CA GLY A 68 24.93 -8.26 15.63
C GLY A 68 24.87 -9.70 15.09
N GLU A 69 23.93 -9.98 14.21
CA GLU A 69 23.81 -11.31 13.57
C GLU A 69 25.03 -11.63 12.69
N PRO A 70 25.31 -12.92 12.47
CA PRO A 70 26.34 -13.34 11.50
C PRO A 70 26.04 -12.77 10.11
N VAL A 71 27.09 -12.29 9.45
CA VAL A 71 26.99 -11.73 8.10
C VAL A 71 26.68 -12.85 7.09
N ASP A 72 25.62 -12.69 6.32
CA ASP A 72 25.35 -13.48 5.13
C ASP A 72 25.85 -12.71 3.90
N ALA A 73 27.12 -12.92 3.56
CA ALA A 73 27.77 -12.17 2.48
C ALA A 73 27.10 -12.39 1.10
N VAL A 74 26.49 -13.54 0.86
CA VAL A 74 25.80 -13.84 -0.41
C VAL A 74 24.52 -13.04 -0.50
N LEU A 75 23.71 -13.04 0.55
CA LEU A 75 22.46 -12.29 0.60
C LEU A 75 22.73 -10.77 0.59
N GLU A 76 23.70 -10.31 1.37
CA GLU A 76 24.07 -8.89 1.44
C GLU A 76 24.54 -8.38 0.05
N GLU A 77 25.37 -9.14 -0.67
CA GLU A 77 25.80 -8.75 -2.03
C GLU A 77 24.61 -8.72 -3.02
N LYS A 78 23.66 -9.66 -2.92
CA LYS A 78 22.44 -9.63 -3.73
C LYS A 78 21.60 -8.39 -3.45
N ILE A 79 21.46 -8.00 -2.18
CA ILE A 79 20.75 -6.77 -1.78
C ILE A 79 21.52 -5.53 -2.27
N ALA A 80 22.86 -5.53 -2.20
CA ALA A 80 23.68 -4.43 -2.70
C ALA A 80 23.50 -4.23 -4.20
N ARG A 81 23.42 -5.32 -4.99
CA ARG A 81 23.14 -5.23 -6.44
C ARG A 81 21.79 -4.59 -6.71
N TYR A 82 20.76 -4.99 -5.99
CA TYR A 82 19.43 -4.38 -6.07
C TYR A 82 19.50 -2.88 -5.78
N LEU A 83 20.10 -2.48 -4.64
CA LEU A 83 20.20 -1.08 -4.23
C LEU A 83 20.99 -0.23 -5.25
N ARG A 84 22.10 -0.76 -5.78
CA ARG A 84 22.88 -0.07 -6.83
C ARG A 84 22.09 0.08 -8.14
N ARG A 85 21.29 -0.94 -8.51
CA ARG A 85 20.48 -0.92 -9.75
C ARG A 85 19.39 0.14 -9.72
N ILE A 86 18.74 0.33 -8.58
CA ILE A 86 17.63 1.30 -8.44
C ILE A 86 18.10 2.71 -8.07
N GLN A 87 19.42 2.95 -8.00
CA GLN A 87 19.96 4.29 -7.76
C GLN A 87 19.66 5.20 -8.96
N SER A 88 19.15 6.38 -8.70
CA SER A 88 18.84 7.38 -9.72
C SER A 88 20.10 8.01 -10.35
N LYS A 89 19.94 8.58 -11.52
CA LYS A 89 21.05 9.25 -12.23
C LYS A 89 21.66 10.44 -11.47
N ASP A 90 20.87 11.10 -10.61
CA ASP A 90 21.33 12.18 -9.75
C ASP A 90 22.14 11.70 -8.52
N GLY A 91 22.13 10.40 -8.24
CA GLY A 91 22.84 9.75 -7.13
C GLY A 91 21.97 9.44 -5.92
N GLY A 92 20.73 9.91 -5.86
CA GLY A 92 19.78 9.59 -4.82
C GLY A 92 18.99 8.30 -5.10
N TRP A 93 17.98 8.02 -4.28
CA TRP A 93 17.02 6.94 -4.47
C TRP A 93 15.60 7.51 -4.42
N PRO A 94 14.79 7.30 -5.46
CA PRO A 94 13.40 7.72 -5.47
C PRO A 94 12.52 6.76 -4.66
N LEU A 95 11.28 7.19 -4.36
CA LEU A 95 10.28 6.35 -3.71
C LEU A 95 9.49 5.48 -4.69
N PHE A 96 9.57 5.76 -5.97
CA PHE A 96 8.96 5.00 -7.07
C PHE A 96 9.79 5.17 -8.35
N HIS A 97 9.57 4.29 -9.32
CA HIS A 97 10.33 4.27 -10.58
C HIS A 97 10.26 5.63 -11.32
N ASP A 98 11.39 6.17 -11.71
CA ASP A 98 11.57 7.49 -12.35
C ASP A 98 11.10 8.69 -11.51
N GLY A 99 10.77 8.50 -10.22
CA GLY A 99 10.40 9.58 -9.32
C GLY A 99 11.59 10.46 -8.91
N ILE A 100 11.27 11.55 -8.21
CA ILE A 100 12.27 12.44 -7.63
C ILE A 100 12.97 11.71 -6.46
N SER A 101 14.29 11.83 -6.38
CA SER A 101 15.06 11.22 -5.29
C SER A 101 14.65 11.74 -3.92
N ASN A 102 14.57 10.83 -2.94
CA ASN A 102 14.14 11.12 -1.58
C ASN A 102 15.30 11.04 -0.59
N ILE A 103 15.44 12.05 0.27
CA ILE A 103 16.55 12.14 1.23
C ILE A 103 16.57 10.95 2.21
N SER A 104 15.43 10.49 2.70
CA SER A 104 15.32 9.40 3.66
C SER A 104 15.69 8.06 3.02
N ALA A 105 15.23 7.80 1.80
CA ALA A 105 15.60 6.63 1.02
C ALA A 105 17.10 6.63 0.70
N ALA A 106 17.64 7.77 0.26
CA ALA A 106 19.05 7.90 -0.08
C ALA A 106 19.98 7.68 1.13
N VAL A 107 19.64 8.23 2.30
CA VAL A 107 20.43 8.03 3.53
C VAL A 107 20.43 6.56 3.97
N LYS A 108 19.27 5.88 3.93
CA LYS A 108 19.18 4.46 4.31
C LYS A 108 19.93 3.58 3.31
N ALA A 109 19.74 3.80 2.00
CA ALA A 109 20.42 3.05 0.96
C ALA A 109 21.95 3.20 1.03
N TYR A 110 22.45 4.43 1.19
CA TYR A 110 23.87 4.68 1.39
C TYR A 110 24.41 3.96 2.63
N TYR A 111 23.66 4.04 3.76
CA TYR A 111 24.09 3.39 5.00
C TYR A 111 24.09 1.87 4.86
N GLY A 112 23.07 1.29 4.25
CA GLY A 112 22.98 -0.14 3.97
C GLY A 112 24.15 -0.61 3.09
N LEU A 113 24.41 0.07 1.97
CA LEU A 113 25.52 -0.24 1.06
C LEU A 113 26.89 -0.16 1.76
N LYS A 114 27.12 0.90 2.55
CA LYS A 114 28.35 1.04 3.34
C LYS A 114 28.48 -0.06 4.39
N MET A 115 27.38 -0.48 5.03
CA MET A 115 27.33 -1.56 6.00
C MET A 115 27.68 -2.91 5.37
N ILE A 116 27.23 -3.16 4.16
CA ILE A 116 27.59 -4.35 3.37
C ILE A 116 29.09 -4.36 3.07
N GLY A 117 29.66 -3.22 2.65
CA GLY A 117 31.07 -3.09 2.38
C GLY A 117 31.42 -2.18 1.20
N ASP A 118 30.46 -1.44 0.65
CA ASP A 118 30.76 -0.49 -0.42
C ASP A 118 31.68 0.63 0.09
N SER A 119 32.76 0.88 -0.62
CA SER A 119 33.67 1.97 -0.28
C SER A 119 32.99 3.32 -0.45
N PRO A 120 33.10 4.26 0.51
CA PRO A 120 32.64 5.64 0.34
C PRO A 120 33.25 6.35 -0.89
N ASP A 121 34.38 5.85 -1.38
CA ASP A 121 35.08 6.38 -2.55
C ASP A 121 34.64 5.73 -3.86
N ALA A 122 33.77 4.73 -3.84
CA ALA A 122 33.18 4.18 -5.03
C ALA A 122 32.33 5.24 -5.77
N PRO A 123 32.33 5.28 -7.12
CA PRO A 123 31.68 6.35 -7.88
C PRO A 123 30.18 6.55 -7.52
N HIS A 124 29.42 5.47 -7.32
CA HIS A 124 28.01 5.52 -6.95
C HIS A 124 27.82 6.07 -5.52
N MET A 125 28.73 5.74 -4.57
CA MET A 125 28.70 6.23 -3.19
C MET A 125 29.09 7.71 -3.11
N GLN A 126 30.12 8.15 -3.88
CA GLN A 126 30.49 9.57 -3.97
C GLN A 126 29.30 10.41 -4.51
N LYS A 127 28.64 9.91 -5.53
CA LYS A 127 27.47 10.56 -6.13
C LYS A 127 26.31 10.67 -5.14
N ALA A 128 26.03 9.59 -4.42
CA ALA A 128 25.02 9.56 -3.37
C ALA A 128 25.33 10.56 -2.25
N ARG A 129 26.58 10.58 -1.76
CA ARG A 129 27.03 11.54 -0.73
C ARG A 129 26.86 12.98 -1.18
N ALA A 130 27.30 13.29 -2.42
CA ALA A 130 27.16 14.65 -2.96
C ALA A 130 25.68 15.07 -3.04
N TRP A 131 24.80 14.20 -3.51
CA TRP A 131 23.37 14.47 -3.58
C TRP A 131 22.77 14.66 -2.16
N ILE A 132 23.03 13.74 -1.21
CA ILE A 132 22.53 13.84 0.16
C ILE A 132 22.97 15.16 0.82
N LEU A 133 24.24 15.55 0.67
CA LEU A 133 24.74 16.80 1.23
C LEU A 133 24.08 18.03 0.59
N SER A 134 23.79 17.99 -0.71
CA SER A 134 23.06 19.05 -1.42
C SER A 134 21.63 19.25 -0.91
N GLN A 135 21.04 18.19 -0.33
CA GLN A 135 19.71 18.23 0.29
C GLN A 135 19.74 18.62 1.79
N GLY A 136 20.89 19.07 2.30
CA GLY A 136 21.06 19.46 3.70
C GLY A 136 21.58 18.35 4.61
N GLY A 137 21.97 17.21 4.05
CA GLY A 137 22.58 16.08 4.75
C GLY A 137 21.57 15.19 5.46
N ALA A 138 22.08 14.13 6.10
CA ALA A 138 21.28 13.10 6.76
C ALA A 138 20.37 13.64 7.88
N SER A 139 20.66 14.82 8.44
CA SER A 139 19.81 15.51 9.42
C SER A 139 18.47 15.99 8.85
N HIS A 140 18.28 16.02 7.53
CA HIS A 140 17.03 16.42 6.87
C HIS A 140 16.12 15.23 6.53
N SER A 141 16.49 14.02 6.90
CA SER A 141 15.64 12.84 6.74
C SER A 141 14.41 12.85 7.67
N ASN A 142 13.39 12.06 7.32
CA ASN A 142 12.16 11.95 8.07
C ASN A 142 12.36 11.29 9.45
N VAL A 143 11.29 11.32 10.26
CA VAL A 143 11.32 10.82 11.65
C VAL A 143 11.73 9.36 11.76
N PHE A 144 11.31 8.49 10.85
CA PHE A 144 11.66 7.06 10.87
C PHE A 144 13.17 6.84 10.64
N THR A 145 13.73 7.51 9.63
CA THR A 145 15.17 7.48 9.36
C THR A 145 15.96 8.04 10.54
N ARG A 146 15.49 9.12 11.15
CA ARG A 146 16.15 9.70 12.34
C ARG A 146 16.13 8.78 13.55
N ASN A 147 15.04 8.03 13.77
CA ASN A 147 15.00 6.98 14.79
C ASN A 147 16.07 5.90 14.53
N LEU A 148 16.17 5.42 13.28
CA LEU A 148 17.20 4.47 12.88
C LEU A 148 18.62 5.03 13.14
N LEU A 149 18.87 6.28 12.74
CA LEU A 149 20.17 6.94 13.00
C LEU A 149 20.48 7.06 14.49
N ALA A 150 19.49 7.33 15.34
CA ALA A 150 19.67 7.40 16.79
C ALA A 150 19.95 6.02 17.39
N LEU A 151 19.29 4.95 16.93
CA LEU A 151 19.56 3.56 17.31
C LEU A 151 21.01 3.15 17.00
N PHE A 152 21.57 3.63 15.89
CA PHE A 152 22.98 3.42 15.53
C PHE A 152 23.94 4.45 16.15
N SER A 153 23.46 5.35 17.00
CA SER A 153 24.25 6.45 17.58
C SER A 153 24.87 7.40 16.55
N ALA A 154 24.35 7.41 15.32
CA ALA A 154 24.76 8.34 14.27
C ALA A 154 24.24 9.76 14.51
N ILE A 155 23.20 9.93 15.32
CA ILE A 155 22.74 11.20 15.88
C ILE A 155 22.32 10.99 17.34
N PRO A 156 22.32 12.04 18.20
CA PRO A 156 21.78 11.93 19.53
C PRO A 156 20.24 11.81 19.52
N TRP A 157 19.66 11.17 20.53
CA TRP A 157 18.21 11.08 20.70
C TRP A 157 17.51 12.44 20.81
N SER A 158 18.25 13.50 21.15
CA SER A 158 17.74 14.88 21.08
C SER A 158 17.42 15.35 19.67
N GLY A 159 17.92 14.68 18.67
CA GLY A 159 17.60 14.93 17.26
C GLY A 159 16.34 14.22 16.75
N VAL A 160 15.63 13.48 17.61
CA VAL A 160 14.37 12.78 17.31
C VAL A 160 13.23 13.42 18.11
N PRO A 161 12.02 13.64 17.56
CA PRO A 161 10.88 14.09 18.34
C PRO A 161 10.57 13.17 19.53
N VAL A 162 10.15 13.73 20.65
CA VAL A 162 9.82 12.95 21.86
C VAL A 162 8.54 12.15 21.63
N MET A 163 8.62 10.85 21.89
CA MET A 163 7.47 9.95 21.89
C MET A 163 7.40 9.19 23.21
N PRO A 164 6.72 9.77 24.23
CA PRO A 164 6.67 9.14 25.54
C PRO A 164 5.86 7.85 25.49
N VAL A 165 6.43 6.75 25.98
CA VAL A 165 5.71 5.47 26.09
C VAL A 165 4.51 5.57 27.01
N GLU A 166 4.46 6.58 27.86
CA GLU A 166 3.35 6.92 28.77
C GLU A 166 2.04 7.25 28.04
N ILE A 167 2.08 7.50 26.73
CA ILE A 167 0.88 7.61 25.87
C ILE A 167 -0.03 6.37 26.01
N MET A 168 0.55 5.21 26.28
CA MET A 168 -0.18 3.96 26.49
C MET A 168 -1.16 4.00 27.67
N LEU A 169 -0.99 4.92 28.59
CA LEU A 169 -1.84 5.07 29.79
C LEU A 169 -2.90 6.17 29.66
N LEU A 170 -2.90 6.91 28.57
CA LEU A 170 -3.88 7.96 28.34
C LEU A 170 -5.30 7.34 28.24
N PRO A 171 -6.32 8.03 28.74
CA PRO A 171 -7.70 7.59 28.55
C PRO A 171 -8.19 7.85 27.11
N ARG A 172 -9.15 7.08 26.63
CA ARG A 172 -9.68 7.16 25.25
C ARG A 172 -10.21 8.54 24.85
N TRP A 173 -10.71 9.32 25.79
CA TRP A 173 -11.19 10.68 25.51
C TRP A 173 -10.05 11.66 25.22
N PHE A 174 -8.82 11.33 25.61
CA PHE A 174 -7.69 12.24 25.42
C PHE A 174 -7.40 12.47 23.92
N PRO A 175 -7.11 13.70 23.49
CA PRO A 175 -6.91 14.02 22.07
C PRO A 175 -5.87 13.16 21.35
N PHE A 176 -4.80 12.78 22.03
CA PHE A 176 -3.67 12.01 21.47
C PHE A 176 -3.72 10.52 21.82
N HIS A 177 -4.91 9.96 22.08
CA HIS A 177 -5.02 8.54 22.36
C HIS A 177 -4.69 7.71 21.10
N ILE A 178 -4.03 6.55 21.30
CA ILE A 178 -3.56 5.68 20.21
C ILE A 178 -4.69 5.11 19.33
N ASP A 179 -5.90 4.98 19.85
CA ASP A 179 -7.07 4.53 19.05
C ASP A 179 -7.52 5.55 18.00
N LYS A 180 -6.94 6.75 18.00
CA LYS A 180 -7.26 7.83 17.04
C LYS A 180 -6.33 7.86 15.83
N ILE A 181 -5.30 7.03 15.81
CA ILE A 181 -4.41 6.83 14.66
C ILE A 181 -4.73 5.50 13.98
N SER A 182 -4.32 5.33 12.73
CA SER A 182 -4.55 4.13 11.94
C SER A 182 -3.85 2.89 12.50
N TYR A 183 -4.27 1.70 12.05
CA TYR A 183 -3.65 0.46 12.54
C TYR A 183 -2.15 0.39 12.23
N TRP A 184 -1.74 0.75 11.02
CA TRP A 184 -0.31 0.75 10.66
C TRP A 184 0.50 1.72 11.51
N ALA A 185 -0.08 2.87 11.85
CA ALA A 185 0.55 3.81 12.77
C ALA A 185 0.65 3.21 14.18
N ARG A 186 -0.41 2.60 14.71
CA ARG A 186 -0.38 1.93 16.03
C ARG A 186 0.69 0.84 16.10
N THR A 187 0.72 -0.07 15.13
CA THR A 187 1.64 -1.22 15.13
C THR A 187 3.11 -0.81 14.95
N VAL A 188 3.37 0.28 14.23
CA VAL A 188 4.74 0.82 14.08
C VAL A 188 5.15 1.68 15.27
N LEU A 189 4.27 2.56 15.76
CA LEU A 189 4.61 3.55 16.77
C LEU A 189 4.70 2.98 18.19
N ILE A 190 3.80 2.07 18.56
CA ILE A 190 3.80 1.53 19.93
C ILE A 190 5.14 0.88 20.28
N PRO A 191 5.70 -0.08 19.51
CA PRO A 191 7.04 -0.59 19.81
C PRO A 191 8.11 0.49 19.71
N LEU A 192 7.97 1.46 18.79
CA LEU A 192 8.94 2.55 18.67
C LEU A 192 8.96 3.48 19.90
N THR A 193 7.83 3.68 20.60
CA THR A 193 7.81 4.41 21.88
C THR A 193 8.60 3.70 22.97
N VAL A 194 8.60 2.36 22.98
CA VAL A 194 9.43 1.56 23.91
C VAL A 194 10.91 1.76 23.59
N LEU A 195 11.30 1.69 22.30
CA LEU A 195 12.69 1.94 21.87
C LEU A 195 13.12 3.36 22.22
N ASN A 196 12.26 4.37 22.06
CA ASN A 196 12.54 5.75 22.48
C ASN A 196 12.72 5.89 24.00
N ALA A 197 11.98 5.12 24.80
CA ALA A 197 12.10 5.14 26.26
C ALA A 197 13.37 4.43 26.75
N LEU A 198 13.75 3.31 26.11
CA LEU A 198 14.93 2.51 26.47
C LEU A 198 16.24 3.05 25.87
N LYS A 199 16.16 3.72 24.71
CA LYS A 199 17.31 4.27 23.96
C LYS A 199 18.41 3.23 23.73
N PRO A 200 18.09 2.03 23.23
CA PRO A 200 19.07 0.99 22.99
C PRO A 200 20.06 1.42 21.90
N LYS A 201 21.20 0.72 21.85
CA LYS A 201 22.25 0.98 20.85
C LYS A 201 22.48 -0.26 20.01
N ALA A 202 22.68 -0.05 18.71
CA ALA A 202 23.08 -1.08 17.78
C ALA A 202 24.41 -1.73 18.22
N ARG A 203 24.51 -3.04 18.10
CA ARG A 203 25.77 -3.76 18.30
C ARG A 203 26.81 -3.36 17.27
N ASN A 204 26.39 -3.22 16.02
CA ASN A 204 27.20 -2.72 14.89
C ASN A 204 28.65 -3.25 14.91
N PRO A 205 28.86 -4.57 14.76
CA PRO A 205 30.18 -5.19 14.99
C PRO A 205 31.25 -4.68 14.04
N LYS A 206 30.88 -4.18 12.88
CA LYS A 206 31.82 -3.57 11.91
C LYS A 206 32.18 -2.11 12.26
N GLY A 207 31.48 -1.46 13.21
CA GLY A 207 31.71 -0.07 13.59
C GLY A 207 31.43 0.94 12.46
N VAL A 208 30.57 0.61 11.50
CA VAL A 208 30.29 1.47 10.34
C VAL A 208 29.45 2.67 10.75
N GLY A 209 29.93 3.88 10.47
CA GLY A 209 29.21 5.13 10.65
C GLY A 209 29.05 5.90 9.32
N ILE A 210 28.28 6.98 9.35
CA ILE A 210 27.97 7.83 8.18
C ILE A 210 28.16 9.33 8.50
N SER A 211 29.15 9.67 9.31
CA SER A 211 29.42 11.08 9.69
C SER A 211 29.66 11.99 8.49
N GLU A 212 30.14 11.45 7.38
CA GLU A 212 30.38 12.14 6.12
C GLU A 212 29.09 12.59 5.40
N LEU A 213 27.92 12.14 5.84
CA LEU A 213 26.61 12.56 5.30
C LEU A 213 26.02 13.77 6.02
N PHE A 214 26.71 14.36 6.98
CA PHE A 214 26.15 15.46 7.76
C PHE A 214 26.79 16.80 7.41
N VAL A 215 25.95 17.81 7.18
CA VAL A 215 26.37 19.21 7.03
C VAL A 215 26.62 19.83 8.42
N THR A 216 25.71 19.56 9.36
CA THR A 216 25.92 19.90 10.78
C THR A 216 26.55 18.72 11.49
N PRO A 217 27.57 18.89 12.35
CA PRO A 217 28.17 17.80 13.10
C PRO A 217 27.09 16.91 13.77
N PRO A 218 27.17 15.58 13.65
CA PRO A 218 26.12 14.67 14.14
C PRO A 218 25.69 14.92 15.59
N GLU A 219 26.65 15.19 16.47
CA GLU A 219 26.44 15.45 17.91
C GLU A 219 25.65 16.75 18.17
N GLN A 220 25.58 17.66 17.20
CA GLN A 220 24.85 18.93 17.28
C GLN A 220 23.46 18.87 16.69
N VAL A 221 23.04 17.74 16.10
CA VAL A 221 21.72 17.57 15.51
C VAL A 221 20.65 17.56 16.60
N ARG A 222 19.89 18.65 16.70
CA ARG A 222 18.83 18.85 17.71
C ARG A 222 17.47 19.26 17.10
N HIS A 223 17.47 19.52 15.81
CA HIS A 223 16.28 19.97 15.08
C HIS A 223 15.98 18.99 13.94
N TRP A 224 14.73 18.92 13.55
CA TRP A 224 14.25 18.12 12.43
C TRP A 224 13.44 18.98 11.46
N PRO A 225 13.38 18.62 10.17
CA PRO A 225 12.56 19.31 9.20
C PRO A 225 11.09 19.15 9.55
N LYS A 226 10.27 20.13 9.14
CA LYS A 226 8.82 20.02 9.19
C LYS A 226 8.32 19.33 7.96
N GLY A 227 7.29 18.49 8.11
CA GLY A 227 6.57 17.97 6.96
C GLY A 227 5.87 19.11 6.21
N PRO A 228 5.80 19.06 4.86
CA PRO A 228 5.21 20.12 4.05
C PRO A 228 3.74 20.41 4.35
N HIS A 229 3.00 19.45 4.92
CA HIS A 229 1.61 19.60 5.37
C HIS A 229 1.47 20.24 6.77
N GLN A 230 2.56 20.36 7.53
CA GLN A 230 2.55 20.90 8.89
C GLN A 230 2.55 22.44 8.87
N LYS A 231 1.40 23.05 9.13
CA LYS A 231 1.14 24.50 8.97
C LYS A 231 1.20 25.25 10.30
N PHE A 232 1.44 26.57 10.21
CA PHE A 232 1.21 27.50 11.30
C PHE A 232 -0.30 27.54 11.67
N PRO A 233 -0.69 27.65 12.97
CA PRO A 233 0.15 27.73 14.17
C PRO A 233 0.56 26.35 14.76
N TRP A 234 0.00 25.26 14.27
CA TRP A 234 0.11 23.93 14.88
C TRP A 234 1.56 23.43 15.00
N SER A 235 2.39 23.69 14.00
CA SER A 235 3.78 23.27 14.03
C SER A 235 4.58 23.94 15.17
N GLN A 236 4.24 25.19 15.56
CA GLN A 236 4.85 25.88 16.69
C GLN A 236 4.31 25.37 18.03
N VAL A 237 2.99 25.15 18.11
CA VAL A 237 2.33 24.62 19.31
C VAL A 237 2.93 23.25 19.65
N PHE A 238 2.98 22.33 18.69
CA PHE A 238 3.54 21.00 18.91
C PHE A 238 5.06 21.01 19.13
N GLY A 239 5.79 21.89 18.46
CA GLY A 239 7.22 22.09 18.76
C GLY A 239 7.46 22.62 20.18
N GLY A 240 6.54 23.44 20.71
CA GLY A 240 6.53 23.87 22.11
C GLY A 240 6.26 22.70 23.07
N ILE A 241 5.25 21.87 22.75
CA ILE A 241 4.89 20.68 23.52
C ILE A 241 6.08 19.68 23.55
N ASP A 242 6.76 19.45 22.42
CA ASP A 242 7.96 18.60 22.37
C ASP A 242 9.06 19.10 23.31
N ARG A 243 9.33 20.41 23.35
CA ARG A 243 10.31 21.00 24.27
C ARG A 243 9.93 20.76 25.73
N VAL A 244 8.65 20.97 26.07
CA VAL A 244 8.14 20.73 27.42
C VAL A 244 8.25 19.26 27.79
N LEU A 245 7.80 18.36 26.92
CA LEU A 245 7.91 16.91 27.15
C LEU A 245 9.37 16.49 27.35
N ARG A 246 10.29 17.01 26.57
CA ARG A 246 11.72 16.74 26.67
C ARG A 246 12.32 17.15 28.03
N LEU A 247 11.84 18.24 28.60
CA LEU A 247 12.23 18.70 29.93
C LEU A 247 11.67 17.78 31.03
N PHE A 248 10.45 17.30 30.89
CA PHE A 248 9.76 16.50 31.89
C PHE A 248 9.99 14.98 31.75
N GLU A 249 10.37 14.48 30.57
CA GLU A 249 10.61 13.06 30.32
C GLU A 249 11.54 12.40 31.36
N PRO A 250 12.68 13.02 31.77
CA PRO A 250 13.56 12.45 32.78
C PRO A 250 12.95 12.39 34.19
N LEU A 251 11.89 13.18 34.44
CA LEU A 251 11.21 13.27 35.72
C LEU A 251 10.05 12.28 35.87
N PHE A 252 9.68 11.57 34.82
CA PHE A 252 8.61 10.59 34.89
C PHE A 252 8.97 9.47 35.88
N PRO A 253 8.04 9.11 36.80
CA PRO A 253 8.28 8.05 37.76
C PRO A 253 8.64 6.73 37.05
N LYS A 254 9.70 6.05 37.53
CA LYS A 254 10.15 4.78 36.96
C LYS A 254 9.05 3.70 36.95
N SER A 255 8.19 3.70 37.97
CA SER A 255 7.05 2.79 38.06
C SER A 255 6.01 3.06 36.97
N LEU A 256 5.71 4.34 36.66
CA LEU A 256 4.82 4.73 35.58
C LEU A 256 5.37 4.30 34.22
N ARG A 257 6.65 4.57 33.98
CA ARG A 257 7.35 4.16 32.75
C ARG A 257 7.34 2.66 32.57
N LYS A 258 7.65 1.90 33.65
CA LYS A 258 7.58 0.44 33.61
C LYS A 258 6.18 -0.04 33.23
N LYS A 259 5.13 0.47 33.89
CA LYS A 259 3.74 0.13 33.59
C LYS A 259 3.36 0.44 32.14
N SER A 260 3.86 1.54 31.58
CA SER A 260 3.62 1.93 30.19
C SER A 260 4.31 0.98 29.21
N ILE A 261 5.57 0.60 29.49
CA ILE A 261 6.32 -0.38 28.69
C ILE A 261 5.61 -1.74 28.76
N ASP A 262 5.23 -2.21 29.96
CA ASP A 262 4.52 -3.49 30.11
C ASP A 262 3.22 -3.51 29.29
N LYS A 263 2.47 -2.39 29.27
CA LYS A 263 1.25 -2.27 28.45
C LYS A 263 1.54 -2.24 26.95
N ALA A 264 2.61 -1.58 26.52
CA ALA A 264 3.04 -1.56 25.12
C ALA A 264 3.49 -2.95 24.66
N VAL A 265 4.25 -3.65 25.47
CA VAL A 265 4.67 -5.05 25.18
C VAL A 265 3.48 -5.99 25.14
N ALA A 266 2.51 -5.84 26.06
CA ALA A 266 1.28 -6.61 26.02
C ALA A 266 0.50 -6.39 24.72
N PHE A 267 0.37 -5.14 24.25
CA PHE A 267 -0.23 -4.81 22.95
C PHE A 267 0.48 -5.51 21.80
N VAL A 268 1.82 -5.43 21.77
CA VAL A 268 2.64 -6.06 20.73
C VAL A 268 2.46 -7.58 20.74
N THR A 269 2.55 -8.20 21.91
CA THR A 269 2.48 -9.66 22.07
C THR A 269 1.11 -10.22 21.70
N GLU A 270 0.03 -9.52 22.07
CA GLU A 270 -1.34 -9.90 21.71
C GLU A 270 -1.58 -9.91 20.20
N ARG A 271 -0.91 -9.02 19.46
CA ARG A 271 -1.05 -8.86 18.02
C ARG A 271 0.08 -9.51 17.23
N LEU A 272 1.04 -10.11 17.90
CA LEU A 272 2.10 -10.88 17.28
C LEU A 272 1.56 -12.24 16.86
N ASN A 273 1.11 -12.34 15.62
CA ASN A 273 0.66 -13.63 15.07
C ASN A 273 1.85 -14.49 14.62
N GLY A 274 1.71 -15.81 14.65
CA GLY A 274 2.78 -16.75 14.35
C GLY A 274 3.15 -16.85 12.87
N GLU A 275 2.37 -16.23 11.97
CA GLU A 275 2.60 -16.29 10.53
C GLU A 275 3.28 -15.03 10.00
N ASP A 276 2.66 -13.85 10.19
CA ASP A 276 3.10 -12.61 9.57
C ASP A 276 3.64 -11.57 10.59
N GLY A 277 3.79 -11.93 11.85
CA GLY A 277 4.33 -11.03 12.87
C GLY A 277 3.41 -9.87 13.23
N LEU A 278 3.96 -8.80 13.81
CA LEU A 278 3.17 -7.64 14.24
C LEU A 278 2.67 -6.84 13.05
N GLY A 279 1.35 -6.72 12.93
CA GLY A 279 0.69 -5.90 11.91
C GLY A 279 0.96 -6.34 10.47
N ALA A 280 1.69 -7.45 10.30
CA ALA A 280 2.04 -8.03 9.01
C ALA A 280 2.73 -7.06 8.03
N ILE A 281 3.44 -6.05 8.56
CA ILE A 281 4.22 -5.06 7.80
C ILE A 281 5.63 -4.93 8.35
N PHE A 282 6.62 -4.83 7.48
CA PHE A 282 8.04 -4.83 7.83
C PHE A 282 8.42 -3.86 8.97
N PRO A 283 8.04 -2.57 8.98
CA PRO A 283 8.47 -1.67 10.04
C PRO A 283 7.96 -2.08 11.43
N ALA A 284 6.72 -2.62 11.51
CA ALA A 284 6.14 -3.08 12.76
C ALA A 284 6.83 -4.37 13.26
N MET A 285 7.10 -5.31 12.34
CA MET A 285 7.85 -6.55 12.63
C MET A 285 9.23 -6.24 13.18
N VAL A 286 9.99 -5.37 12.50
CA VAL A 286 11.34 -4.97 12.93
C VAL A 286 11.31 -4.28 14.29
N ASN A 287 10.44 -3.29 14.47
CA ASN A 287 10.35 -2.59 15.75
C ASN A 287 9.97 -3.53 16.91
N SER A 288 9.09 -4.53 16.67
CA SER A 288 8.75 -5.52 17.71
C SER A 288 9.94 -6.41 18.07
N LEU A 289 10.71 -6.85 17.08
CA LEU A 289 11.93 -7.63 17.26
C LEU A 289 12.96 -6.84 18.09
N LEU A 290 13.20 -5.57 17.72
CA LEU A 290 14.13 -4.70 18.44
C LEU A 290 13.68 -4.41 19.88
N VAL A 291 12.37 -4.37 20.15
CA VAL A 291 11.82 -4.25 21.52
C VAL A 291 12.14 -5.49 22.33
N TYR A 292 11.91 -6.69 21.80
CA TYR A 292 12.24 -7.94 22.52
C TYR A 292 13.75 -8.04 22.79
N ASP A 293 14.58 -7.68 21.81
CA ASP A 293 16.04 -7.63 21.99
C ASP A 293 16.45 -6.64 23.08
N ALA A 294 15.91 -5.40 23.02
CA ALA A 294 16.25 -4.34 24.00
C ALA A 294 15.78 -4.66 25.43
N LEU A 295 14.74 -5.48 25.59
CA LEU A 295 14.25 -5.98 26.87
C LEU A 295 14.97 -7.24 27.35
N GLY A 296 15.93 -7.78 26.56
CA GLY A 296 16.74 -8.93 26.92
C GLY A 296 16.01 -10.27 26.79
N TYR A 297 15.02 -10.38 25.91
CA TYR A 297 14.40 -11.66 25.62
C TYR A 297 15.43 -12.62 25.01
N PRO A 298 15.50 -13.88 25.48
CA PRO A 298 16.36 -14.88 24.84
C PRO A 298 15.99 -15.09 23.37
N HIS A 299 16.96 -15.38 22.52
CA HIS A 299 16.73 -15.57 21.08
C HIS A 299 15.86 -16.79 20.75
N ASP A 300 15.73 -17.74 21.68
CA ASP A 300 14.84 -18.89 21.61
C ASP A 300 13.45 -18.63 22.22
N HIS A 301 13.20 -17.44 22.75
CA HIS A 301 11.89 -17.09 23.27
C HIS A 301 10.86 -17.08 22.12
N PRO A 302 9.66 -17.69 22.27
CA PRO A 302 8.69 -17.81 21.19
C PRO A 302 8.36 -16.48 20.47
N ASN A 303 8.21 -15.39 21.21
CA ASN A 303 7.92 -14.08 20.63
C ASN A 303 9.08 -13.54 19.78
N TYR A 304 10.33 -13.76 20.24
CA TYR A 304 11.51 -13.38 19.47
C TYR A 304 11.63 -14.18 18.18
N VAL A 305 11.45 -15.50 18.26
CA VAL A 305 11.47 -16.41 17.11
C VAL A 305 10.39 -16.05 16.10
N THR A 306 9.17 -15.78 16.56
CA THR A 306 8.06 -15.36 15.69
C THR A 306 8.36 -14.04 14.99
N ALA A 307 8.78 -13.01 15.74
CA ALA A 307 9.09 -11.69 15.18
C ALA A 307 10.24 -11.76 14.17
N ARG A 308 11.27 -12.58 14.46
CA ARG A 308 12.42 -12.75 13.54
C ARG A 308 12.04 -13.54 12.29
N GLY A 309 11.31 -14.65 12.46
CA GLY A 309 10.91 -15.53 11.37
C GLY A 309 9.93 -14.87 10.38
N SER A 310 9.03 -14.03 10.87
CA SER A 310 8.10 -13.31 9.99
C SER A 310 8.80 -12.34 9.04
N ILE A 311 9.91 -11.72 9.47
CA ILE A 311 10.70 -10.81 8.62
C ILE A 311 11.38 -11.58 7.48
N GLU A 312 11.88 -12.80 7.73
CA GLU A 312 12.54 -13.59 6.70
C GLU A 312 11.62 -14.02 5.56
N LYS A 313 10.33 -14.21 5.85
CA LYS A 313 9.31 -14.51 4.82
C LYS A 313 9.12 -13.39 3.81
N LEU A 314 9.53 -12.16 4.14
CA LEU A 314 9.45 -11.01 3.24
C LEU A 314 10.59 -10.95 2.22
N LEU A 315 11.61 -11.82 2.31
CA LEU A 315 12.72 -11.81 1.38
C LEU A 315 12.31 -12.37 0.02
N ALA A 316 12.50 -11.57 -1.03
CA ALA A 316 12.48 -11.99 -2.42
C ALA A 316 13.93 -12.23 -2.87
N VAL A 317 14.34 -13.47 -3.01
CA VAL A 317 15.69 -13.87 -3.40
C VAL A 317 15.68 -14.45 -4.79
N LYS A 318 16.39 -13.80 -5.71
CA LYS A 318 16.58 -14.21 -7.12
C LYS A 318 18.03 -14.60 -7.35
N ASP A 319 18.35 -15.12 -8.54
CA ASP A 319 19.72 -15.53 -8.85
C ASP A 319 20.73 -14.38 -8.76
N GLY A 320 20.38 -13.21 -9.30
CA GLY A 320 21.29 -12.04 -9.38
C GLY A 320 21.12 -11.02 -8.27
N GLU A 321 19.96 -10.90 -7.68
CA GLU A 321 19.64 -9.85 -6.69
C GLU A 321 18.64 -10.34 -5.64
N ALA A 322 18.53 -9.60 -4.54
CA ALA A 322 17.52 -9.83 -3.52
C ALA A 322 17.03 -8.51 -2.93
N TYR A 323 15.79 -8.50 -2.45
CA TYR A 323 15.23 -7.39 -1.68
C TYR A 323 14.22 -7.89 -0.65
N CYS A 324 14.04 -7.12 0.40
CA CYS A 324 13.00 -7.38 1.39
C CYS A 324 11.73 -6.63 0.98
N GLN A 325 10.60 -7.33 0.99
CA GLN A 325 9.28 -6.80 0.69
C GLN A 325 8.69 -6.09 1.93
N PRO A 326 7.78 -5.13 1.76
CA PRO A 326 7.13 -4.46 2.89
C PRO A 326 6.09 -5.31 3.60
N CYS A 327 5.40 -6.17 2.87
CA CYS A 327 4.38 -7.11 3.32
C CYS A 327 4.08 -8.10 2.17
N LEU A 328 3.17 -9.04 2.41
CA LEU A 328 2.63 -9.96 1.40
C LEU A 328 1.12 -9.75 1.27
N SER A 329 0.57 -10.00 0.07
CA SER A 329 -0.82 -9.72 -0.30
C SER A 329 -1.62 -10.96 -0.77
N PRO A 330 -1.51 -12.13 -0.10
CA PRO A 330 -2.10 -13.36 -0.64
C PRO A 330 -3.63 -13.32 -0.74
N VAL A 331 -4.31 -12.66 0.19
CA VAL A 331 -5.79 -12.57 0.15
C VAL A 331 -6.24 -11.68 -0.99
N TRP A 332 -5.63 -10.51 -1.13
CA TRP A 332 -5.88 -9.55 -2.20
C TRP A 332 -5.60 -10.16 -3.58
N ASP A 333 -4.41 -10.71 -3.77
CA ASP A 333 -4.00 -11.33 -5.03
C ASP A 333 -4.93 -12.48 -5.41
N THR A 334 -5.24 -13.39 -4.47
CA THR A 334 -6.10 -14.55 -4.73
C THR A 334 -7.51 -14.14 -5.12
N ALA A 335 -8.09 -13.14 -4.45
CA ALA A 335 -9.44 -12.66 -4.74
C ALA A 335 -9.52 -11.97 -6.12
N LEU A 336 -8.55 -11.10 -6.44
CA LEU A 336 -8.50 -10.42 -7.74
C LEU A 336 -8.24 -11.39 -8.90
N VAL A 337 -7.34 -12.35 -8.71
CA VAL A 337 -7.11 -13.41 -9.72
C VAL A 337 -8.37 -14.25 -9.93
N ALA A 338 -9.11 -14.59 -8.86
CA ALA A 338 -10.38 -15.30 -9.00
C ALA A 338 -11.38 -14.52 -9.87
N HIS A 339 -11.48 -13.20 -9.69
CA HIS A 339 -12.32 -12.35 -10.55
C HIS A 339 -11.86 -12.37 -12.02
N ALA A 340 -10.56 -12.23 -12.27
CA ALA A 340 -9.99 -12.25 -13.61
C ALA A 340 -10.22 -13.60 -14.32
N LEU A 341 -9.99 -14.71 -13.61
CA LEU A 341 -10.22 -16.07 -14.12
C LEU A 341 -11.69 -16.35 -14.40
N MET A 342 -12.61 -15.90 -13.55
CA MET A 342 -14.05 -15.98 -13.82
C MET A 342 -14.44 -15.16 -15.07
N GLU A 343 -13.80 -14.03 -15.31
CA GLU A 343 -14.07 -13.25 -16.53
C GLU A 343 -13.52 -13.95 -17.77
N ALA A 344 -12.30 -14.51 -17.69
CA ALA A 344 -11.69 -15.26 -18.79
C ALA A 344 -12.51 -16.51 -19.17
N GLY A 345 -13.03 -17.24 -18.16
CA GLY A 345 -13.86 -18.42 -18.33
C GLY A 345 -13.07 -19.67 -18.75
N GLY A 346 -13.79 -20.77 -18.91
CA GLY A 346 -13.22 -22.07 -19.27
C GLY A 346 -12.96 -22.98 -18.07
N ALA A 347 -13.01 -24.30 -18.29
CA ALA A 347 -13.01 -25.30 -17.23
C ALA A 347 -11.81 -25.21 -16.27
N GLU A 348 -10.62 -24.95 -16.79
CA GLU A 348 -9.40 -24.84 -15.97
C GLU A 348 -9.44 -23.58 -15.08
N ALA A 349 -9.88 -22.43 -15.62
CA ALA A 349 -10.04 -21.19 -14.85
C ALA A 349 -11.11 -21.33 -13.78
N GLU A 350 -12.22 -22.01 -14.09
CA GLU A 350 -13.29 -22.28 -13.13
C GLU A 350 -12.83 -23.19 -11.99
N ALA A 351 -12.11 -24.27 -12.32
CA ALA A 351 -11.54 -25.16 -11.32
C ALA A 351 -10.49 -24.44 -10.43
N SER A 352 -9.64 -23.62 -11.03
CA SER A 352 -8.68 -22.78 -10.32
C SER A 352 -9.38 -21.80 -9.36
N THR A 353 -10.44 -21.13 -9.84
CA THR A 353 -11.26 -20.22 -9.01
C THR A 353 -11.86 -20.95 -7.81
N VAL A 354 -12.40 -22.14 -7.99
CA VAL A 354 -12.96 -22.94 -6.88
C VAL A 354 -11.91 -23.23 -5.81
N ARG A 355 -10.68 -23.61 -6.22
CA ARG A 355 -9.58 -23.83 -5.27
C ARG A 355 -9.18 -22.53 -4.55
N ALA A 356 -9.09 -21.41 -5.29
CA ALA A 356 -8.77 -20.11 -4.72
C ALA A 356 -9.80 -19.67 -3.65
N LEU A 357 -11.09 -19.80 -3.94
CA LEU A 357 -12.15 -19.45 -2.99
C LEU A 357 -12.22 -20.42 -1.81
N ALA A 358 -11.88 -21.70 -2.01
CA ALA A 358 -11.77 -22.67 -0.92
C ALA A 358 -10.64 -22.31 0.06
N TRP A 359 -9.51 -21.79 -0.46
CA TRP A 359 -8.41 -21.28 0.36
C TRP A 359 -8.79 -20.00 1.10
N LEU A 360 -9.52 -19.06 0.47
CA LEU A 360 -9.93 -17.79 1.10
C LEU A 360 -10.95 -18.01 2.23
N LYS A 361 -11.86 -18.97 2.13
CA LYS A 361 -12.97 -19.13 3.07
C LYS A 361 -12.53 -19.28 4.53
N PRO A 362 -11.58 -20.15 4.90
CA PRO A 362 -11.15 -20.34 6.29
C PRO A 362 -10.38 -19.15 6.86
N LEU A 363 -9.90 -18.22 6.03
CA LEU A 363 -9.18 -17.03 6.46
C LEU A 363 -10.11 -15.91 6.95
N GLN A 364 -11.44 -16.08 6.84
CA GLN A 364 -12.38 -15.12 7.39
C GLN A 364 -12.21 -14.99 8.90
N VAL A 365 -11.98 -13.78 9.37
CA VAL A 365 -11.83 -13.49 10.80
C VAL A 365 -13.23 -13.50 11.46
N LEU A 366 -13.51 -14.52 12.27
CA LEU A 366 -14.81 -14.70 12.93
C LEU A 366 -14.73 -14.58 14.45
N ASP A 367 -13.58 -14.85 15.05
CA ASP A 367 -13.41 -15.02 16.51
C ASP A 367 -12.59 -13.88 17.14
N THR A 368 -11.80 -13.14 16.37
CA THR A 368 -10.97 -12.05 16.89
C THR A 368 -11.67 -10.71 16.75
N VAL A 369 -11.86 -10.03 17.87
CA VAL A 369 -12.32 -8.64 17.91
C VAL A 369 -11.09 -7.75 17.75
N GLY A 370 -10.97 -7.08 16.60
CA GLY A 370 -9.84 -6.24 16.29
C GLY A 370 -9.92 -4.83 16.87
N ASP A 371 -8.90 -4.02 16.58
CA ASP A 371 -8.79 -2.64 17.09
C ASP A 371 -9.93 -1.72 16.59
N TRP A 372 -10.52 -2.02 15.43
CA TRP A 372 -11.69 -1.34 14.88
C TRP A 372 -12.87 -1.26 15.86
N ALA A 373 -12.97 -2.20 16.80
CA ALA A 373 -14.00 -2.23 17.84
C ALA A 373 -13.91 -1.04 18.80
N ALA A 374 -12.79 -0.33 18.88
CA ALA A 374 -12.67 0.91 19.64
C ALA A 374 -13.70 1.97 19.20
N THR A 375 -14.04 2.01 17.91
CA THR A 375 -15.05 2.92 17.35
C THR A 375 -16.37 2.22 17.02
N ARG A 376 -16.35 0.89 16.91
CA ARG A 376 -17.50 0.04 16.51
C ARG A 376 -17.67 -1.16 17.45
N PRO A 377 -17.92 -0.95 18.76
CA PRO A 377 -17.89 -2.00 19.78
C PRO A 377 -18.98 -3.08 19.61
N ASN A 378 -20.05 -2.78 18.88
CA ASN A 378 -21.19 -3.67 18.68
C ASN A 378 -21.14 -4.43 17.34
N VAL A 379 -20.10 -4.21 16.52
CA VAL A 379 -19.92 -4.90 15.24
C VAL A 379 -19.17 -6.19 15.48
N ARG A 380 -19.72 -7.30 15.00
CA ARG A 380 -19.08 -8.61 15.12
C ARG A 380 -18.00 -8.79 14.06
N PRO A 381 -16.92 -9.55 14.33
CA PRO A 381 -15.91 -9.90 13.32
C PRO A 381 -16.54 -10.57 12.09
N GLY A 382 -15.97 -10.38 10.90
CA GLY A 382 -16.54 -10.95 9.68
C GLY A 382 -15.73 -10.65 8.42
N GLY A 383 -14.61 -9.90 8.54
CA GLY A 383 -13.78 -9.51 7.41
C GLY A 383 -12.62 -10.46 7.13
N TRP A 384 -11.86 -10.14 6.10
CA TRP A 384 -10.57 -10.78 5.75
C TRP A 384 -9.45 -9.77 5.94
N ALA A 385 -8.29 -10.26 6.39
CA ALA A 385 -7.06 -9.47 6.38
C ALA A 385 -6.42 -9.54 4.97
N PHE A 386 -5.63 -8.56 4.63
CA PHE A 386 -4.87 -8.48 3.38
C PHE A 386 -3.77 -9.56 3.28
N GLN A 387 -3.16 -9.90 4.43
CA GLN A 387 -2.04 -10.81 4.57
C GLN A 387 -2.51 -12.24 4.92
N TYR A 388 -1.56 -13.18 5.10
CA TYR A 388 -1.86 -14.56 5.53
C TYR A 388 -2.55 -14.61 6.90
N ALA A 389 -2.05 -13.84 7.86
CA ALA A 389 -2.61 -13.77 9.21
C ALA A 389 -2.42 -12.37 9.81
N ASN A 390 -3.52 -11.64 9.93
CA ASN A 390 -3.54 -10.35 10.61
C ASN A 390 -4.94 -10.12 11.25
N PRO A 391 -5.38 -11.01 12.16
CA PRO A 391 -6.79 -11.08 12.56
C PRO A 391 -7.30 -9.86 13.33
N HIS A 392 -6.41 -9.05 13.93
CA HIS A 392 -6.80 -7.80 14.58
C HIS A 392 -7.12 -6.67 13.59
N TYR A 393 -6.74 -6.84 12.31
CA TYR A 393 -6.82 -5.81 11.28
C TYR A 393 -7.39 -6.34 9.95
N PRO A 394 -8.63 -6.86 9.96
CA PRO A 394 -9.30 -7.16 8.70
C PRO A 394 -9.49 -5.88 7.89
N ASP A 395 -9.50 -6.02 6.57
CA ASP A 395 -9.56 -4.93 5.60
C ASP A 395 -10.93 -4.87 4.94
N THR A 396 -11.52 -3.69 4.83
CA THR A 396 -12.85 -3.52 4.20
C THR A 396 -12.79 -3.70 2.69
N ASP A 397 -11.67 -3.34 2.05
CA ASP A 397 -11.47 -3.49 0.60
C ASP A 397 -11.32 -4.97 0.22
N ASP A 398 -10.42 -5.71 0.91
CA ASP A 398 -10.26 -7.16 0.75
C ASP A 398 -11.56 -7.91 1.01
N THR A 399 -12.22 -7.57 2.11
CA THR A 399 -13.50 -8.19 2.48
C THR A 399 -14.54 -8.03 1.38
N ALA A 400 -14.65 -6.84 0.82
CA ALA A 400 -15.60 -6.57 -0.26
C ALA A 400 -15.27 -7.37 -1.53
N VAL A 401 -13.99 -7.42 -1.92
CA VAL A 401 -13.54 -8.16 -3.12
C VAL A 401 -13.72 -9.67 -2.95
N VAL A 402 -13.38 -10.24 -1.80
CA VAL A 402 -13.58 -11.67 -1.50
C VAL A 402 -15.08 -12.03 -1.51
N ALA A 403 -15.93 -11.22 -0.85
CA ALA A 403 -17.36 -11.45 -0.82
C ALA A 403 -17.99 -11.41 -2.23
N MET A 404 -17.58 -10.45 -3.06
CA MET A 404 -18.03 -10.35 -4.47
C MET A 404 -17.56 -11.55 -5.31
N ALA A 405 -16.33 -12.05 -5.08
CA ALA A 405 -15.83 -13.23 -5.79
C ALA A 405 -16.62 -14.48 -5.41
N MET A 406 -16.92 -14.66 -4.13
CA MET A 406 -17.72 -15.79 -3.64
C MET A 406 -19.16 -15.76 -4.19
N ASP A 407 -19.81 -14.60 -4.17
CA ASP A 407 -21.14 -14.39 -4.71
C ASP A 407 -21.18 -14.64 -6.23
N ARG A 408 -20.21 -14.11 -6.96
CA ARG A 408 -20.07 -14.29 -8.41
C ARG A 408 -19.87 -15.77 -8.77
N ALA A 409 -19.10 -16.53 -8.01
CA ALA A 409 -18.90 -17.95 -8.24
C ALA A 409 -20.17 -18.76 -8.01
N ALA A 410 -20.96 -18.43 -6.98
CA ALA A 410 -22.26 -19.04 -6.73
C ALA A 410 -23.25 -18.70 -7.87
N GLY A 411 -23.36 -17.45 -8.29
CA GLY A 411 -24.21 -17.03 -9.39
C GLY A 411 -23.86 -17.65 -10.76
N ARG A 412 -22.63 -18.15 -10.92
CA ARG A 412 -22.17 -18.91 -12.10
C ARG A 412 -22.31 -20.43 -11.94
N ASN A 413 -22.86 -20.90 -10.84
CA ASN A 413 -22.96 -22.33 -10.49
C ASN A 413 -21.59 -23.05 -10.41
N LEU A 414 -20.49 -22.34 -10.14
CA LEU A 414 -19.16 -22.96 -9.92
C LEU A 414 -19.10 -23.69 -8.58
N VAL A 415 -19.92 -23.27 -7.64
CA VAL A 415 -20.09 -23.83 -6.30
C VAL A 415 -21.58 -23.95 -5.99
N LYS A 416 -21.93 -24.73 -4.95
CA LYS A 416 -23.31 -24.76 -4.47
C LYS A 416 -23.71 -23.42 -3.89
N ASP A 417 -24.95 -22.98 -4.11
CA ASP A 417 -25.49 -21.71 -3.66
C ASP A 417 -25.29 -21.37 -2.18
N ASP A 418 -25.28 -22.35 -1.29
CA ASP A 418 -25.11 -22.19 0.15
C ASP A 418 -23.66 -22.22 0.64
N SER A 419 -22.72 -22.60 -0.26
CA SER A 419 -21.30 -22.81 0.11
C SER A 419 -20.66 -21.62 0.80
N TYR A 420 -21.01 -20.40 0.36
CA TYR A 420 -20.42 -19.16 0.88
C TYR A 420 -21.46 -18.21 1.50
N ARG A 421 -22.75 -18.57 1.54
CA ARG A 421 -23.82 -17.71 2.05
C ARG A 421 -23.55 -17.15 3.43
N GLY A 422 -23.10 -18.01 4.37
CA GLY A 422 -22.77 -17.58 5.74
C GLY A 422 -21.58 -16.63 5.80
N ALA A 423 -20.54 -16.89 5.00
CA ALA A 423 -19.36 -16.04 4.92
C ALA A 423 -19.69 -14.65 4.33
N ILE A 424 -20.44 -14.62 3.24
CA ILE A 424 -20.90 -13.38 2.59
C ILE A 424 -21.79 -12.57 3.55
N ALA A 425 -22.73 -13.21 4.27
CA ALA A 425 -23.60 -12.52 5.22
C ALA A 425 -22.80 -11.87 6.35
N ARG A 426 -21.80 -12.58 6.90
CA ARG A 426 -20.91 -12.03 7.94
C ARG A 426 -20.04 -10.90 7.45
N ALA A 427 -19.49 -11.03 6.22
CA ALA A 427 -18.73 -9.97 5.57
C ALA A 427 -19.59 -8.71 5.37
N SER A 428 -20.80 -8.88 4.85
CA SER A 428 -21.73 -7.76 4.64
C SER A 428 -22.09 -7.06 5.95
N GLU A 429 -22.39 -7.82 7.02
CA GLU A 429 -22.65 -7.25 8.35
C GLU A 429 -21.46 -6.43 8.85
N TRP A 430 -20.24 -6.96 8.72
CA TRP A 430 -19.03 -6.28 9.18
C TRP A 430 -18.75 -5.02 8.36
N VAL A 431 -18.79 -5.08 7.02
CA VAL A 431 -18.57 -3.92 6.15
C VAL A 431 -19.60 -2.82 6.40
N VAL A 432 -20.88 -3.17 6.53
CA VAL A 432 -21.95 -2.21 6.89
C VAL A 432 -21.66 -1.55 8.24
N GLY A 433 -21.24 -2.35 9.23
CA GLY A 433 -20.87 -1.85 10.55
C GLY A 433 -19.68 -0.90 10.57
N MET A 434 -18.77 -1.05 9.60
CA MET A 434 -17.57 -0.21 9.45
C MET A 434 -17.82 1.10 8.70
N GLN A 435 -19.03 1.35 8.18
CA GLN A 435 -19.33 2.61 7.50
C GLN A 435 -19.10 3.81 8.39
N SER A 436 -18.34 4.77 7.92
CA SER A 436 -18.12 6.04 8.61
C SER A 436 -19.34 6.96 8.54
N LYS A 437 -19.46 7.91 9.47
CA LYS A 437 -20.59 8.85 9.57
C LYS A 437 -20.78 9.68 8.30
N ASN A 438 -19.72 9.94 7.55
CA ASN A 438 -19.78 10.67 6.28
C ASN A 438 -20.29 9.81 5.11
N GLY A 439 -20.55 8.51 5.32
CA GLY A 439 -21.05 7.59 4.31
C GLY A 439 -19.98 6.76 3.59
N GLY A 440 -18.70 7.09 3.72
CA GLY A 440 -17.59 6.33 3.12
C GLY A 440 -16.97 5.30 4.06
N TRP A 441 -15.95 4.59 3.58
CA TRP A 441 -15.15 3.63 4.35
C TRP A 441 -13.66 3.97 4.26
N GLY A 442 -12.96 3.89 5.42
CA GLY A 442 -11.53 3.65 5.47
C GLY A 442 -11.23 2.17 5.29
N ALA A 443 -9.98 1.80 5.05
CA ALA A 443 -9.62 0.41 4.84
C ALA A 443 -9.74 -0.43 6.13
N PHE A 444 -9.34 0.13 7.29
CA PHE A 444 -9.24 -0.61 8.56
C PHE A 444 -10.01 0.02 9.72
N ASP A 445 -10.17 1.34 9.70
CA ASP A 445 -10.73 2.11 10.82
C ASP A 445 -11.97 2.90 10.36
N ALA A 446 -12.99 2.96 11.23
CA ALA A 446 -14.15 3.79 10.98
C ALA A 446 -14.01 5.17 11.66
N ASP A 447 -14.46 6.24 10.99
CA ASP A 447 -14.41 7.62 11.50
C ASP A 447 -13.00 8.12 11.87
N ASN A 448 -11.94 7.59 11.25
CA ASN A 448 -10.55 7.94 11.54
C ASN A 448 -10.13 9.22 10.77
N THR A 449 -10.69 10.36 11.18
CA THR A 449 -10.56 11.66 10.49
C THR A 449 -9.99 12.77 11.39
N TYR A 450 -9.12 12.42 12.33
CA TYR A 450 -8.52 13.33 13.31
C TYR A 450 -7.35 14.13 12.73
N GLU A 451 -7.57 14.94 11.71
CA GLU A 451 -6.52 15.60 10.91
C GLU A 451 -5.51 16.41 11.71
N TYR A 452 -5.88 16.94 12.90
CA TYR A 452 -4.94 17.63 13.77
C TYR A 452 -3.75 16.77 14.20
N LEU A 453 -3.90 15.42 14.19
CA LEU A 453 -2.81 14.48 14.51
C LEU A 453 -1.72 14.47 13.44
N ASN A 454 -2.04 14.81 12.20
CA ASN A 454 -1.02 14.97 11.16
C ASN A 454 -0.11 16.19 11.39
N GLN A 455 -0.44 17.08 12.34
CA GLN A 455 0.35 18.26 12.65
C GLN A 455 1.41 18.03 13.76
N ILE A 456 1.40 16.86 14.44
CA ILE A 456 2.41 16.54 15.47
C ILE A 456 3.79 16.31 14.84
N PRO A 457 4.90 16.64 15.52
CA PRO A 457 6.25 16.53 14.96
C PRO A 457 6.59 15.13 14.43
N PHE A 458 6.04 14.10 15.05
CA PHE A 458 6.22 12.71 14.64
C PHE A 458 5.50 12.37 13.32
N SER A 459 4.52 13.15 12.92
CA SER A 459 3.76 12.97 11.68
C SER A 459 4.32 13.78 10.52
N ASP A 460 5.62 13.90 10.38
CA ASP A 460 6.26 14.62 9.27
C ASP A 460 5.93 14.01 7.89
N HIS A 461 5.51 12.73 7.88
CA HIS A 461 5.05 11.99 6.70
C HIS A 461 3.57 12.19 6.36
N GLY A 462 2.72 12.68 7.29
CA GLY A 462 1.30 12.95 7.05
C GLY A 462 0.41 11.73 6.80
N ALA A 463 0.78 10.55 7.32
CA ALA A 463 0.08 9.29 7.06
C ALA A 463 -0.36 8.55 8.35
N LEU A 464 -0.73 9.31 9.41
CA LEU A 464 -1.18 8.71 10.68
C LEU A 464 -2.62 8.21 10.66
N LEU A 465 -3.42 8.59 9.66
CA LEU A 465 -4.87 8.37 9.67
C LEU A 465 -5.30 7.43 8.54
N ASP A 466 -6.44 6.78 8.75
CA ASP A 466 -7.16 5.97 7.77
C ASP A 466 -8.55 6.58 7.47
N PRO A 467 -8.60 7.74 6.81
CA PRO A 467 -9.86 8.38 6.48
C PRO A 467 -10.60 7.60 5.38
N PRO A 468 -11.93 7.71 5.29
CA PRO A 468 -12.67 7.21 4.14
C PRO A 468 -12.14 7.77 2.83
N THR A 469 -12.00 6.90 1.83
CA THR A 469 -11.53 7.25 0.49
C THR A 469 -12.47 6.72 -0.60
N ALA A 470 -12.41 7.33 -1.78
CA ALA A 470 -13.35 7.00 -2.86
C ALA A 470 -13.16 5.58 -3.40
N ASP A 471 -11.91 5.12 -3.52
CA ASP A 471 -11.57 3.77 -3.99
C ASP A 471 -12.12 2.66 -3.07
N VAL A 472 -11.82 2.71 -1.76
CA VAL A 472 -12.32 1.75 -0.76
C VAL A 472 -13.85 1.82 -0.65
N SER A 473 -14.41 3.04 -0.58
CA SER A 473 -15.86 3.23 -0.50
C SER A 473 -16.57 2.68 -1.74
N ALA A 474 -15.99 2.81 -2.91
CA ALA A 474 -16.51 2.26 -4.16
C ALA A 474 -16.55 0.73 -4.13
N ARG A 475 -15.52 0.05 -3.58
CA ARG A 475 -15.53 -1.41 -3.41
C ARG A 475 -16.68 -1.86 -2.50
N CYS A 476 -16.86 -1.18 -1.36
CA CYS A 476 -17.96 -1.48 -0.45
C CYS A 476 -19.32 -1.26 -1.11
N VAL A 477 -19.49 -0.18 -1.90
CA VAL A 477 -20.70 0.07 -2.71
C VAL A 477 -20.92 -1.05 -3.73
N SER A 478 -19.87 -1.44 -4.46
CA SER A 478 -19.91 -2.53 -5.43
C SER A 478 -20.39 -3.83 -4.81
N MET A 479 -19.84 -4.19 -3.64
CA MET A 479 -20.25 -5.38 -2.88
C MET A 479 -21.72 -5.29 -2.46
N LEU A 480 -22.12 -4.21 -1.80
CA LEU A 480 -23.49 -4.05 -1.32
C LEU A 480 -24.51 -4.13 -2.48
N ALA A 481 -24.22 -3.46 -3.59
CA ALA A 481 -25.07 -3.45 -4.77
C ALA A 481 -25.15 -4.83 -5.43
N GLN A 482 -24.02 -5.54 -5.58
CA GLN A 482 -24.00 -6.90 -6.13
C GLN A 482 -24.78 -7.87 -5.23
N LEU A 483 -24.69 -7.74 -3.91
CA LEU A 483 -25.43 -8.53 -2.93
C LEU A 483 -26.91 -8.15 -2.81
N GLY A 484 -27.41 -7.25 -3.64
CA GLY A 484 -28.83 -6.94 -3.77
C GLY A 484 -29.28 -5.65 -3.10
N ALA A 485 -28.40 -4.86 -2.48
CA ALA A 485 -28.77 -3.53 -2.00
C ALA A 485 -29.19 -2.63 -3.17
N ARG A 486 -30.21 -1.83 -2.97
CA ARG A 486 -30.74 -0.94 -4.01
C ARG A 486 -30.91 0.48 -3.45
N ARG A 487 -30.75 1.45 -4.33
CA ARG A 487 -31.00 2.86 -4.02
C ARG A 487 -32.43 3.05 -3.50
N ASN A 488 -32.57 3.93 -2.52
CA ASN A 488 -33.83 4.23 -1.80
C ASN A 488 -34.38 3.08 -0.92
N THR A 489 -33.70 1.93 -0.85
CA THR A 489 -34.09 0.82 0.04
C THR A 489 -33.00 0.42 1.02
N SER A 490 -31.76 0.85 0.78
CA SER A 490 -30.62 0.68 1.70
C SER A 490 -30.07 2.05 2.06
N ALA A 491 -30.22 2.43 3.33
CA ALA A 491 -29.73 3.72 3.84
C ALA A 491 -28.18 3.81 3.77
N GLU A 492 -27.49 2.68 3.93
CA GLU A 492 -26.04 2.60 3.86
C GLU A 492 -25.56 2.85 2.42
N LEU A 493 -26.21 2.24 1.44
CA LEU A 493 -25.91 2.46 0.03
C LEU A 493 -26.19 3.91 -0.39
N ASP A 494 -27.30 4.49 0.06
CA ASP A 494 -27.68 5.88 -0.27
C ASP A 494 -26.64 6.88 0.30
N LYS A 495 -26.22 6.69 1.55
CA LYS A 495 -25.15 7.51 2.16
C LYS A 495 -23.84 7.37 1.41
N ALA A 496 -23.49 6.17 0.98
CA ALA A 496 -22.25 5.91 0.25
C ALA A 496 -22.26 6.53 -1.14
N LEU A 497 -23.37 6.43 -1.87
CA LEU A 497 -23.53 7.10 -3.17
C LEU A 497 -23.42 8.62 -3.04
N ALA A 498 -24.04 9.19 -2.00
CA ALA A 498 -23.90 10.62 -1.69
C ALA A 498 -22.45 11.00 -1.31
N TYR A 499 -21.71 10.12 -0.64
CA TYR A 499 -20.29 10.31 -0.37
C TYR A 499 -19.47 10.34 -1.66
N LEU A 500 -19.64 9.36 -2.55
CA LEU A 500 -18.93 9.29 -3.83
C LEU A 500 -19.24 10.51 -4.72
N GLU A 501 -20.49 10.97 -4.74
CA GLU A 501 -20.88 12.17 -5.50
C GLU A 501 -20.17 13.43 -4.96
N ARG A 502 -20.09 13.60 -3.63
CA ARG A 502 -19.39 14.76 -3.01
C ARG A 502 -17.89 14.76 -3.20
N THR A 503 -17.28 13.58 -3.35
CA THR A 503 -15.82 13.42 -3.45
C THR A 503 -15.33 13.42 -4.89
N GLN A 504 -16.22 13.59 -5.87
CA GLN A 504 -15.81 13.75 -7.28
C GLN A 504 -15.03 15.05 -7.44
N GLU A 505 -13.87 14.96 -8.06
CA GLU A 505 -13.04 16.12 -8.37
C GLU A 505 -13.70 17.02 -9.45
N LYS A 506 -13.22 18.25 -9.56
CA LYS A 506 -13.80 19.23 -10.50
C LYS A 506 -13.68 18.79 -11.95
N ASP A 507 -12.60 18.08 -12.29
CA ASP A 507 -12.34 17.54 -13.63
C ASP A 507 -13.18 16.30 -13.96
N GLY A 508 -13.81 15.68 -12.96
CA GLY A 508 -14.65 14.49 -13.10
C GLY A 508 -14.01 13.21 -12.57
N SER A 509 -12.75 13.22 -12.20
CA SER A 509 -12.02 12.09 -11.62
C SER A 509 -12.38 11.86 -10.14
N TRP A 510 -11.85 10.76 -9.57
CA TRP A 510 -11.82 10.51 -8.13
C TRP A 510 -10.43 10.13 -7.66
N TYR A 511 -10.05 10.65 -6.52
CA TYR A 511 -8.81 10.32 -5.84
C TYR A 511 -8.80 8.85 -5.42
N GLY A 512 -7.70 8.14 -5.73
CA GLY A 512 -7.40 6.78 -5.29
C GLY A 512 -6.27 6.79 -4.27
N ARG A 513 -6.50 6.21 -3.10
CA ARG A 513 -5.48 6.16 -2.05
C ARG A 513 -4.55 4.96 -2.19
N TRP A 514 -5.11 3.78 -2.47
CA TRP A 514 -4.39 2.51 -2.43
C TRP A 514 -3.83 2.10 -3.80
N GLY A 515 -4.52 2.45 -4.87
CA GLY A 515 -3.98 2.38 -6.24
C GLY A 515 -3.68 3.77 -6.76
N MET A 516 -2.69 3.89 -7.61
CA MET A 516 -2.20 5.15 -8.16
C MET A 516 -3.02 5.58 -9.37
N ASN A 517 -3.54 6.69 -9.33
CA ASN A 517 -4.18 7.52 -8.32
C ASN A 517 -5.61 7.80 -8.83
N TYR A 518 -5.79 8.86 -9.65
CA TYR A 518 -7.09 9.25 -10.20
C TYR A 518 -7.66 8.24 -11.22
N ILE A 519 -6.81 7.55 -12.00
CA ILE A 519 -7.25 6.46 -12.88
C ILE A 519 -7.86 5.33 -12.06
N TYR A 520 -7.18 4.92 -10.99
CA TYR A 520 -7.65 3.84 -10.09
C TYR A 520 -8.92 4.21 -9.35
N GLY A 521 -8.97 5.41 -8.76
CA GLY A 521 -10.15 5.91 -8.06
C GLY A 521 -11.36 6.03 -8.98
N THR A 522 -11.15 6.56 -10.19
CA THR A 522 -12.22 6.74 -11.18
C THR A 522 -12.76 5.40 -11.68
N TRP A 523 -11.88 4.44 -11.98
CA TRP A 523 -12.29 3.07 -12.31
C TRP A 523 -13.18 2.48 -11.21
N SER A 524 -12.69 2.53 -9.95
CA SER A 524 -13.38 1.97 -8.80
C SER A 524 -14.78 2.56 -8.67
N VAL A 525 -14.91 3.89 -8.77
CA VAL A 525 -16.21 4.56 -8.63
C VAL A 525 -17.13 4.29 -9.81
N LEU A 526 -16.64 4.27 -11.06
CA LEU A 526 -17.48 3.94 -12.21
C LEU A 526 -18.08 2.53 -12.12
N CYS A 527 -17.29 1.54 -11.65
CA CYS A 527 -17.79 0.20 -11.38
C CYS A 527 -18.87 0.20 -10.29
N ALA A 528 -18.66 0.93 -9.21
CA ALA A 528 -19.61 1.04 -8.10
C ALA A 528 -20.92 1.71 -8.50
N LEU A 529 -20.86 2.80 -9.26
CA LEU A 529 -22.05 3.51 -9.76
C LEU A 529 -22.85 2.62 -10.71
N ASN A 530 -22.17 1.90 -11.62
CA ASN A 530 -22.82 0.93 -12.49
C ASN A 530 -23.51 -0.19 -11.69
N ALA A 531 -22.83 -0.81 -10.73
CA ALA A 531 -23.39 -1.87 -9.88
C ALA A 531 -24.61 -1.38 -9.08
N ALA A 532 -24.57 -0.14 -8.61
CA ALA A 532 -25.68 0.51 -7.89
C ALA A 532 -26.85 0.95 -8.82
N GLY A 533 -26.74 0.73 -10.13
CA GLY A 533 -27.77 1.07 -11.11
C GLY A 533 -27.91 2.57 -11.38
N VAL A 534 -26.84 3.34 -11.20
CA VAL A 534 -26.79 4.75 -11.57
C VAL A 534 -26.81 4.84 -13.10
N ASP A 535 -27.66 5.74 -13.62
CA ASP A 535 -27.81 5.93 -15.07
C ASP A 535 -26.46 6.34 -15.70
N PRO A 536 -25.96 5.63 -16.73
CA PRO A 536 -24.75 6.00 -17.45
C PRO A 536 -24.75 7.42 -18.03
N SER A 537 -25.92 8.00 -18.28
CA SER A 537 -26.08 9.39 -18.72
C SER A 537 -25.98 10.42 -17.59
N SER A 538 -25.91 9.99 -16.34
CA SER A 538 -25.78 10.88 -15.19
C SER A 538 -24.54 11.79 -15.31
N ARG A 539 -24.67 13.00 -14.80
CA ARG A 539 -23.60 14.02 -14.90
C ARG A 539 -22.26 13.53 -14.33
N SER A 540 -22.29 12.81 -13.21
CA SER A 540 -21.07 12.30 -12.57
C SER A 540 -20.37 11.26 -13.42
N MET A 541 -21.11 10.28 -13.98
CA MET A 541 -20.55 9.27 -14.86
C MET A 541 -20.04 9.86 -16.17
N ARG A 542 -20.78 10.77 -16.80
CA ARG A 542 -20.35 11.42 -18.06
C ARG A 542 -19.06 12.22 -17.87
N LYS A 543 -18.96 13.02 -16.81
CA LYS A 543 -17.72 13.74 -16.51
C LYS A 543 -16.51 12.81 -16.34
N ALA A 544 -16.68 11.68 -15.66
CA ALA A 544 -15.61 10.72 -15.45
C ALA A 544 -15.19 10.03 -16.75
N VAL A 545 -16.15 9.68 -17.60
CA VAL A 545 -15.87 9.14 -18.95
C VAL A 545 -15.11 10.15 -19.79
N ASP A 546 -15.58 11.40 -19.84
CA ASP A 546 -14.93 12.48 -20.60
C ASP A 546 -13.50 12.72 -20.09
N TRP A 547 -13.30 12.67 -18.78
CA TRP A 547 -11.98 12.79 -18.18
C TRP A 547 -11.06 11.62 -18.60
N LEU A 548 -11.48 10.36 -18.43
CA LEU A 548 -10.67 9.20 -18.84
C LEU A 548 -10.31 9.25 -20.33
N VAL A 549 -11.24 9.64 -21.18
CA VAL A 549 -10.98 9.79 -22.63
C VAL A 549 -9.97 10.89 -22.90
N SER A 550 -10.05 12.00 -22.17
CA SER A 550 -9.16 13.16 -22.37
C SER A 550 -7.70 12.91 -22.01
N ILE A 551 -7.44 11.97 -21.07
CA ILE A 551 -6.09 11.65 -20.58
C ILE A 551 -5.47 10.42 -21.26
N GLN A 552 -6.13 9.82 -22.26
CA GLN A 552 -5.56 8.69 -23.00
C GLN A 552 -4.29 9.09 -23.75
N ASN A 553 -3.22 8.34 -23.57
CA ASN A 553 -1.95 8.55 -24.25
C ASN A 553 -2.06 8.26 -25.77
N SER A 554 -1.12 8.78 -26.54
CA SER A 554 -1.09 8.63 -28.00
C SER A 554 -0.92 7.18 -28.48
N ASP A 555 -0.32 6.31 -27.63
CA ASP A 555 -0.17 4.87 -27.87
C ASP A 555 -1.48 4.08 -27.63
N GLY A 556 -2.51 4.73 -27.12
CA GLY A 556 -3.82 4.15 -26.81
C GLY A 556 -3.95 3.63 -25.40
N GLY A 557 -2.89 3.61 -24.58
CA GLY A 557 -2.91 3.23 -23.18
C GLY A 557 -3.18 4.41 -22.24
N TRP A 558 -3.07 4.15 -20.94
CA TRP A 558 -3.16 5.12 -19.86
C TRP A 558 -1.98 4.95 -18.90
N GLY A 559 -1.50 6.06 -18.36
CA GLY A 559 -0.45 6.08 -17.36
C GLY A 559 -0.54 7.31 -16.49
N GLU A 560 -0.26 7.14 -15.20
CA GLU A 560 -0.26 8.18 -14.20
C GLU A 560 0.97 8.08 -13.33
N ASP A 561 1.59 9.23 -13.00
CA ASP A 561 2.80 9.31 -12.20
C ASP A 561 2.50 9.44 -10.69
N GLY A 562 3.42 8.96 -9.86
CA GLY A 562 3.35 9.07 -8.40
C GLY A 562 3.39 10.51 -7.86
N GLU A 563 3.87 11.45 -8.67
CA GLU A 563 3.82 12.89 -8.33
C GLU A 563 2.38 13.41 -8.21
N SER A 564 1.38 12.71 -8.75
CA SER A 564 -0.04 13.03 -8.53
C SER A 564 -0.46 13.05 -7.05
N TYR A 565 0.36 12.49 -6.15
CA TYR A 565 0.17 12.56 -4.70
C TYR A 565 0.88 13.75 -4.03
N SER A 566 1.67 14.52 -4.75
CA SER A 566 2.35 15.71 -4.19
C SER A 566 1.36 16.71 -3.62
N LEU A 567 1.71 17.37 -2.49
CA LEU A 567 0.81 18.32 -1.82
C LEU A 567 0.55 19.57 -2.66
N ASP A 568 1.51 19.96 -3.48
CA ASP A 568 1.39 21.11 -4.39
C ASP A 568 0.68 20.73 -5.69
N TYR A 569 0.46 19.44 -5.89
CA TYR A 569 -0.23 18.89 -7.02
C TYR A 569 -1.75 19.05 -6.89
N LYS A 570 -2.42 19.26 -8.00
CA LYS A 570 -3.88 19.56 -8.01
C LYS A 570 -4.65 18.72 -9.02
N GLY A 571 -4.26 17.48 -9.22
CA GLY A 571 -4.93 16.55 -10.12
C GLY A 571 -4.02 15.47 -10.70
N TYR A 572 -4.35 15.00 -11.89
CA TYR A 572 -3.67 13.96 -12.62
C TYR A 572 -2.30 14.41 -13.16
N GLU A 573 -1.25 13.59 -12.98
CA GLU A 573 0.06 13.77 -13.57
C GLU A 573 0.31 12.71 -14.64
N PRO A 574 0.51 13.08 -15.92
CA PRO A 574 0.68 12.14 -17.01
C PRO A 574 1.99 11.34 -16.89
N ALA A 575 1.93 10.07 -17.26
CA ALA A 575 3.09 9.18 -17.37
C ALA A 575 2.98 8.28 -18.62
N PRO A 576 4.06 7.62 -19.03
CA PRO A 576 3.99 6.54 -19.99
C PRO A 576 2.95 5.49 -19.60
N SER A 577 2.27 4.92 -20.59
CA SER A 577 1.22 3.93 -20.38
C SER A 577 1.74 2.70 -19.61
N THR A 578 0.92 2.19 -18.70
CA THR A 578 1.13 0.92 -18.01
C THR A 578 -0.02 -0.04 -18.33
N ALA A 579 0.25 -1.31 -18.28
CA ALA A 579 -0.75 -2.33 -18.56
C ALA A 579 -1.87 -2.35 -17.49
N SER A 580 -1.51 -2.18 -16.21
CA SER A 580 -2.48 -2.18 -15.12
C SER A 580 -3.37 -0.92 -15.15
N GLN A 581 -2.81 0.28 -15.32
CA GLN A 581 -3.59 1.52 -15.38
C GLN A 581 -4.46 1.58 -16.64
N THR A 582 -3.95 1.05 -17.76
CA THR A 582 -4.75 0.88 -19.00
C THR A 582 -5.94 -0.06 -18.76
N ALA A 583 -5.72 -1.19 -18.08
CA ALA A 583 -6.78 -2.12 -17.75
C ALA A 583 -7.85 -1.49 -16.84
N TRP A 584 -7.45 -0.70 -15.84
CA TRP A 584 -8.39 0.03 -14.97
C TRP A 584 -9.23 1.04 -15.76
N ALA A 585 -8.59 1.87 -16.58
CA ALA A 585 -9.31 2.83 -17.42
C ALA A 585 -10.34 2.13 -18.34
N LEU A 586 -9.94 1.03 -19.00
CA LEU A 586 -10.81 0.21 -19.83
C LEU A 586 -11.99 -0.36 -19.05
N MET A 587 -11.75 -0.93 -17.89
CA MET A 587 -12.82 -1.51 -17.06
C MET A 587 -13.78 -0.43 -16.55
N GLY A 588 -13.29 0.77 -16.22
CA GLY A 588 -14.11 1.93 -15.85
C GLY A 588 -15.00 2.40 -17.01
N LEU A 589 -14.43 2.56 -18.20
CA LEU A 589 -15.19 2.94 -19.40
C LEU A 589 -16.24 1.89 -19.77
N MET A 590 -15.89 0.61 -19.72
CA MET A 590 -16.84 -0.48 -19.98
C MET A 590 -17.96 -0.54 -18.93
N ALA A 591 -17.68 -0.28 -17.66
CA ALA A 591 -18.70 -0.18 -16.63
C ALA A 591 -19.67 1.00 -16.88
N ALA A 592 -19.18 2.09 -17.46
CA ALA A 592 -20.00 3.22 -17.89
C ALA A 592 -20.76 3.00 -19.20
N GLY A 593 -20.70 1.79 -19.79
CA GLY A 593 -21.41 1.44 -21.02
C GLY A 593 -20.67 1.78 -22.32
N GLU A 594 -19.43 2.22 -22.25
CA GLU A 594 -18.64 2.75 -23.37
C GLU A 594 -17.83 1.68 -24.15
N VAL A 595 -18.28 0.42 -24.17
CA VAL A 595 -17.56 -0.70 -24.79
C VAL A 595 -17.20 -0.48 -26.27
N ASP A 596 -18.01 0.26 -27.01
CA ASP A 596 -17.79 0.56 -28.43
C ASP A 596 -17.03 1.88 -28.66
N HIS A 597 -16.69 2.63 -27.60
CA HIS A 597 -16.00 3.91 -27.72
C HIS A 597 -14.61 3.76 -28.35
N PRO A 598 -14.18 4.68 -29.23
CA PRO A 598 -12.85 4.62 -29.87
C PRO A 598 -11.68 4.51 -28.89
N ALA A 599 -11.74 5.17 -27.73
CA ALA A 599 -10.74 5.07 -26.68
C ALA A 599 -10.61 3.64 -26.15
N VAL A 600 -11.73 2.93 -25.95
CA VAL A 600 -11.70 1.52 -25.52
C VAL A 600 -11.04 0.65 -26.56
N LYS A 601 -11.38 0.82 -27.86
CA LYS A 601 -10.74 0.06 -28.95
C LYS A 601 -9.24 0.28 -29.00
N LYS A 602 -8.74 1.52 -28.82
CA LYS A 602 -7.32 1.84 -28.77
C LYS A 602 -6.63 1.19 -27.57
N GLY A 603 -7.24 1.23 -26.39
CA GLY A 603 -6.69 0.60 -25.18
C GLY A 603 -6.61 -0.92 -25.29
N ILE A 604 -7.61 -1.56 -25.92
CA ILE A 604 -7.57 -3.00 -26.22
C ILE A 604 -6.42 -3.31 -27.20
N ALA A 605 -6.24 -2.48 -28.23
CA ALA A 605 -5.11 -2.64 -29.17
C ALA A 605 -3.76 -2.48 -28.45
N TYR A 606 -3.61 -1.49 -27.58
CA TYR A 606 -2.42 -1.31 -26.75
C TYR A 606 -2.14 -2.58 -25.92
N LEU A 607 -3.08 -3.07 -25.14
CA LEU A 607 -2.87 -4.27 -24.34
C LEU A 607 -2.52 -5.51 -25.19
N THR A 608 -3.13 -5.64 -26.36
CA THR A 608 -2.86 -6.80 -27.25
C THR A 608 -1.47 -6.69 -27.87
N SER A 609 -0.99 -5.50 -28.24
CA SER A 609 0.33 -5.30 -28.83
C SER A 609 1.49 -5.37 -27.83
N GLU A 610 1.25 -4.98 -26.57
CA GLU A 610 2.29 -4.92 -25.54
C GLU A 610 2.42 -6.24 -24.73
N GLN A 611 1.63 -7.26 -25.05
CA GLN A 611 1.73 -8.56 -24.39
C GLN A 611 3.04 -9.26 -24.73
N GLY A 612 3.80 -9.67 -23.70
CA GLY A 612 5.04 -10.42 -23.85
C GLY A 612 4.84 -11.87 -24.28
N GLY A 613 5.92 -12.49 -24.77
CA GLY A 613 5.90 -13.91 -25.19
C GLY A 613 5.60 -14.89 -24.07
N ASP A 614 5.77 -14.48 -22.82
CA ASP A 614 5.39 -15.23 -21.62
C ASP A 614 3.88 -15.13 -21.27
N GLY A 615 3.12 -14.37 -22.07
CA GLY A 615 1.70 -14.14 -21.89
C GLY A 615 1.35 -13.00 -20.91
N PHE A 616 2.34 -12.34 -20.32
CA PHE A 616 2.14 -11.22 -19.40
C PHE A 616 2.59 -9.88 -19.99
N TRP A 617 2.46 -8.81 -19.22
CA TRP A 617 2.87 -7.46 -19.58
C TRP A 617 4.02 -7.01 -18.68
N GLY A 618 5.06 -6.47 -19.30
CA GLY A 618 6.15 -5.81 -18.59
C GLY A 618 5.66 -4.50 -17.98
N GLU A 619 5.95 -4.28 -16.69
CA GLU A 619 5.62 -3.04 -16.02
C GLU A 619 6.68 -2.74 -14.96
N GLU A 620 7.41 -1.64 -15.11
CA GLU A 620 8.42 -1.21 -14.14
C GLU A 620 7.89 -0.12 -13.20
N ARG A 621 6.87 0.64 -13.64
CA ARG A 621 6.29 1.72 -12.85
C ARG A 621 5.53 1.18 -11.66
N PHE A 622 5.61 1.92 -10.57
CA PHE A 622 4.82 1.68 -9.37
C PHE A 622 3.41 2.22 -9.60
N THR A 623 2.40 1.41 -9.33
CA THR A 623 1.01 1.74 -9.61
C THR A 623 0.13 1.68 -8.36
N ALA A 624 0.75 1.63 -7.17
CA ALA A 624 0.05 1.64 -5.90
C ALA A 624 0.83 2.36 -4.80
N THR A 625 0.19 2.59 -3.67
CA THR A 625 0.81 3.15 -2.47
C THR A 625 0.39 2.40 -1.21
N GLY A 626 1.29 2.33 -0.23
CA GLY A 626 0.92 2.08 1.17
C GLY A 626 0.59 3.40 1.87
N PHE A 627 1.43 4.42 1.66
CA PHE A 627 1.24 5.78 2.18
C PHE A 627 1.56 6.79 1.08
N PRO A 628 0.57 7.50 0.55
CA PRO A 628 0.79 8.53 -0.46
C PRO A 628 1.91 9.49 -0.03
N ARG A 629 2.83 9.82 -0.93
CA ARG A 629 4.01 10.70 -0.73
C ARG A 629 5.17 10.10 0.08
N VAL A 630 4.98 8.97 0.75
CA VAL A 630 5.99 8.40 1.65
C VAL A 630 6.40 7.00 1.24
N PHE A 631 5.47 6.22 0.71
CA PHE A 631 5.68 4.80 0.47
C PHE A 631 4.82 4.31 -0.69
N TYR A 632 5.48 3.97 -1.78
CA TYR A 632 4.84 3.50 -3.00
C TYR A 632 5.12 2.02 -3.23
N LEU A 633 4.26 1.36 -3.98
CA LEU A 633 4.28 -0.07 -4.20
C LEU A 633 4.16 -0.41 -5.68
N ARG A 634 4.96 -1.39 -6.10
CA ARG A 634 4.78 -2.11 -7.34
C ARG A 634 4.25 -3.50 -7.02
N TYR A 635 3.00 -3.75 -7.39
CA TYR A 635 2.39 -5.08 -7.31
C TYR A 635 2.72 -5.85 -8.59
N HIS A 636 3.60 -6.84 -8.53
CA HIS A 636 3.98 -7.63 -9.69
C HIS A 636 2.84 -8.48 -10.26
N GLY A 637 1.76 -8.65 -9.51
CA GLY A 637 0.53 -9.30 -9.96
C GLY A 637 -0.34 -8.41 -10.86
N TYR A 638 -0.35 -7.09 -10.63
CA TYR A 638 -1.29 -6.17 -11.29
C TYR A 638 -1.18 -6.22 -12.81
N SER A 639 0.00 -6.22 -13.37
CA SER A 639 0.24 -6.35 -14.80
C SER A 639 -0.04 -7.76 -15.36
N LYS A 640 -0.37 -8.74 -14.52
CA LYS A 640 -0.67 -10.12 -14.93
C LYS A 640 -2.18 -10.36 -15.04
N PHE A 641 -2.95 -9.95 -14.03
CA PHE A 641 -4.37 -10.29 -13.96
C PHE A 641 -5.32 -9.14 -14.38
N PHE A 642 -4.98 -7.85 -14.19
CA PHE A 642 -5.86 -6.77 -14.64
C PHE A 642 -5.97 -6.66 -16.15
N PRO A 643 -4.87 -6.75 -16.95
CA PRO A 643 -5.00 -6.78 -18.40
C PRO A 643 -5.79 -7.97 -18.91
N LEU A 644 -5.56 -9.17 -18.35
CA LEU A 644 -6.37 -10.36 -18.66
C LEU A 644 -7.86 -10.09 -18.40
N TRP A 645 -8.18 -9.51 -17.25
CA TRP A 645 -9.55 -9.18 -16.86
C TRP A 645 -10.20 -8.19 -17.83
N ALA A 646 -9.50 -7.12 -18.19
CA ALA A 646 -10.00 -6.10 -19.11
C ALA A 646 -10.24 -6.67 -20.53
N LEU A 647 -9.31 -7.45 -21.07
CA LEU A 647 -9.42 -8.10 -22.38
C LEU A 647 -10.61 -9.11 -22.40
N ALA A 648 -10.72 -9.93 -21.36
CA ALA A 648 -11.79 -10.91 -21.24
C ALA A 648 -13.16 -10.24 -21.10
N ARG A 649 -13.25 -9.17 -20.31
CA ARG A 649 -14.47 -8.36 -20.18
C ARG A 649 -14.88 -7.74 -21.51
N TYR A 650 -13.95 -7.14 -22.23
CA TYR A 650 -14.22 -6.58 -23.55
C TYR A 650 -14.76 -7.66 -24.50
N ARG A 651 -14.11 -8.83 -24.58
CA ARG A 651 -14.57 -9.98 -25.37
C ARG A 651 -16.00 -10.37 -25.01
N ASN A 652 -16.30 -10.49 -23.73
CA ASN A 652 -17.62 -10.93 -23.24
C ASN A 652 -18.71 -9.90 -23.56
N LEU A 653 -18.45 -8.61 -23.33
CA LEU A 653 -19.40 -7.54 -23.63
C LEU A 653 -19.65 -7.39 -25.14
N LYS A 654 -18.62 -7.54 -25.98
CA LYS A 654 -18.80 -7.52 -27.45
C LYS A 654 -19.66 -8.69 -27.98
N SER A 655 -19.69 -9.80 -27.24
CA SER A 655 -20.48 -10.99 -27.57
C SER A 655 -21.85 -11.00 -26.90
N ALA A 656 -22.08 -10.17 -25.90
CA ALA A 656 -23.35 -10.12 -25.16
C ALA A 656 -24.39 -9.22 -25.82
N ASN A 657 -25.64 -9.57 -25.65
CA ASN A 657 -26.76 -8.78 -26.18
C ASN A 657 -26.92 -7.43 -25.43
N THR A 658 -26.67 -7.39 -24.13
CA THR A 658 -26.94 -6.21 -23.31
C THR A 658 -25.76 -5.23 -23.23
N LYS A 659 -24.55 -5.68 -23.52
CA LYS A 659 -23.30 -4.90 -23.40
C LYS A 659 -23.12 -4.20 -22.04
N SER A 660 -23.73 -4.73 -20.98
CA SER A 660 -23.72 -4.17 -19.63
C SER A 660 -22.89 -5.03 -18.68
N VAL A 661 -22.10 -4.40 -17.83
CA VAL A 661 -21.37 -5.10 -16.73
C VAL A 661 -22.38 -5.39 -15.62
N LEU A 662 -22.55 -6.67 -15.30
CA LEU A 662 -23.58 -7.14 -14.35
C LEU A 662 -23.01 -7.46 -12.95
N VAL A 663 -21.72 -7.25 -12.73
CA VAL A 663 -21.01 -7.54 -11.46
C VAL A 663 -20.41 -6.27 -10.89
N GLY A 664 -20.08 -6.29 -9.59
CA GLY A 664 -19.64 -5.10 -8.87
C GLY A 664 -18.30 -4.53 -9.33
N MET A 665 -17.44 -5.34 -9.93
CA MET A 665 -16.13 -4.91 -10.42
C MET A 665 -15.92 -5.33 -11.86
#